data_22d2b747ba19e0c6b2c2daf3299f65be
#
_entry.id   22d2b747ba19e0c6b2c2daf3299f65be
#
_cell.length_a   1.000
_cell.length_b   1.000
_cell.length_c   1.000
_cell.angle_alpha   90.00
_cell.angle_beta   90.00
_cell.angle_gamma   90.00
#
_symmetry.space_group_name_H-M   'P 1'
#
loop_
_entity.id
_entity.type
_entity.pdbx_description
1 polymer ?
#
loop_
_entity_poly.entity_id
_entity_poly.type
_entity_poly.pdbx_seq_one_letter_code
_entity_poly.pdbx_strand_id
1 'polypeptide(L)'
;MKHTVLLTGATGMIGRPAAMRLLEEGHRVIGVSRGEGTIDHPGYIHISCDLTRPEDVAALFDAHPCDRVVHLAALAHVTGESDLSYSRYFRENVLTSQHVFEQAAARHIPVFYASTVDVYGLNDGVITEACLPAPVGPYAETKREAEERLHALMGDTPFLTARFAPVYSPEDMHDILKRCYLKYPSVAYRVGKGTDYAFLDVDRAVAAVAAWAERDPAPSGVIDLADPEPVNTRDIVAAHGASQIICLPEFTRGLGLALARLLPGKLRLNVHKLLKPQRFDLTAGERFLNGGDPAPYVPAPPDLRGVRVLLLEGFARQNMALMPALKKLGCHLTTYNASRLDVGYASHYPDVKLVEYWNREDADASYAALIKVLQAGDYDVVIPMTDFSATLLSNHIEEVSRYAAPAVNPPEAFCRAADKQATMQTCAEAGVPCPHTLYDMTSPDQILEAGMPFPFIIKPRVGYGSIGFHVIRDEAQLRAVFDDTVKRFGPVVVQDYIPQTGTQYKCEVFLDQNGEARSAVVFDKTRWYPIDGGSTCCSASVHRPDIAADSIRLLKAMGWVGYGDVDLIEDPRDGVAKVMEVNPRITASVKVCFFAGVDFARQIVELYTGRPVTAYPDYRDGACLRYMHTDLLWFIQSPNRFRAHPSWFSFRNTTDQIFSLRDPWPFVTYTIQAFKKRKKEMEKRKR
;
A
#
# COMPACT_ATOMS: atom_id res chain seq x y z
N MET A 1 7.36 40.31 -2.38
CA MET A 1 6.63 41.38 -1.66
C MET A 1 6.91 41.30 -0.17
N LYS A 2 6.72 42.39 0.59
CA LYS A 2 6.92 42.32 2.06
C LYS A 2 5.58 42.04 2.71
N HIS A 3 5.55 41.06 3.59
CA HIS A 3 4.33 40.53 4.23
C HIS A 3 4.35 40.81 5.74
N THR A 4 3.18 40.84 6.34
CA THR A 4 3.01 40.72 7.79
C THR A 4 2.83 39.24 8.12
N VAL A 5 3.78 38.65 8.84
CA VAL A 5 3.83 37.23 9.16
C VAL A 5 3.47 37.00 10.63
N LEU A 6 2.40 36.26 10.88
CA LEU A 6 2.07 35.76 12.22
C LEU A 6 2.87 34.48 12.46
N LEU A 7 3.79 34.49 13.43
CA LEU A 7 4.71 33.41 13.74
C LEU A 7 4.44 32.85 15.12
N THR A 8 3.86 31.67 15.21
CA THR A 8 3.64 30.99 16.48
C THR A 8 4.88 30.21 16.93
N GLY A 9 5.06 30.04 18.21
CA GLY A 9 6.30 29.46 18.76
C GLY A 9 7.52 30.38 18.62
N ALA A 10 7.32 31.69 18.57
CA ALA A 10 8.31 32.71 18.30
C ALA A 10 9.51 32.74 19.26
N THR A 11 9.38 32.16 20.46
CA THR A 11 10.46 32.05 21.45
C THR A 11 11.23 30.73 21.40
N GLY A 12 10.81 29.80 20.53
CA GLY A 12 11.42 28.48 20.39
C GLY A 12 12.74 28.48 19.60
N MET A 13 13.42 27.31 19.55
CA MET A 13 14.69 27.08 18.86
C MET A 13 14.66 27.54 17.40
N ILE A 14 13.58 27.22 16.66
CA ILE A 14 13.41 27.61 15.27
C ILE A 14 12.74 29.00 15.19
N GLY A 15 11.79 29.28 16.06
CA GLY A 15 10.94 30.47 15.97
C GLY A 15 11.68 31.78 16.12
N ARG A 16 12.61 31.88 17.09
CA ARG A 16 13.39 33.09 17.30
C ARG A 16 14.31 33.44 16.12
N PRO A 17 15.17 32.52 15.63
CA PRO A 17 15.98 32.80 14.45
C PRO A 17 15.15 33.01 13.18
N ALA A 18 14.01 32.32 13.02
CA ALA A 18 13.10 32.57 11.91
C ALA A 18 12.49 33.98 11.94
N ALA A 19 12.08 34.46 13.12
CA ALA A 19 11.62 35.84 13.29
C ALA A 19 12.67 36.84 12.92
N MET A 20 13.94 36.68 13.37
CA MET A 20 15.06 37.54 13.04
C MET A 20 15.30 37.56 11.53
N ARG A 21 15.37 36.41 10.89
CA ARG A 21 15.57 36.29 9.44
C ARG A 21 14.47 36.97 8.63
N LEU A 22 13.20 36.79 8.99
CA LEU A 22 12.08 37.47 8.33
C LEU A 22 12.17 39.01 8.48
N LEU A 23 12.61 39.51 9.65
CA LEU A 23 12.80 40.92 9.90
C LEU A 23 13.95 41.51 9.06
N GLU A 24 15.08 40.79 8.97
CA GLU A 24 16.22 41.14 8.11
C GLU A 24 15.84 41.23 6.64
N GLU A 25 14.93 40.32 6.19
CA GLU A 25 14.37 40.35 4.84
C GLU A 25 13.31 41.45 4.65
N GLY A 26 12.97 42.19 5.73
CA GLY A 26 12.10 43.37 5.73
C GLY A 26 10.61 43.05 5.85
N HIS A 27 10.24 41.83 6.28
CA HIS A 27 8.88 41.51 6.68
C HIS A 27 8.53 42.14 8.03
N ARG A 28 7.23 42.25 8.34
CA ARG A 28 6.77 42.53 9.70
C ARG A 28 6.43 41.20 10.37
N VAL A 29 6.79 41.03 11.63
CA VAL A 29 6.57 39.79 12.36
C VAL A 29 5.72 40.02 13.61
N ILE A 30 4.59 39.29 13.69
CA ILE A 30 3.77 39.16 14.90
C ILE A 30 4.16 37.84 15.54
N GLY A 31 5.07 37.91 16.50
CA GLY A 31 5.54 36.74 17.25
C GLY A 31 4.54 36.35 18.34
N VAL A 32 4.14 35.08 18.37
CA VAL A 32 3.15 34.56 19.31
C VAL A 32 3.76 33.42 20.14
N SER A 33 3.70 33.56 21.45
CA SER A 33 4.05 32.49 22.41
C SER A 33 3.36 32.72 23.76
N ARG A 34 3.51 31.76 24.70
CA ARG A 34 3.00 31.92 26.07
C ARG A 34 3.90 32.77 26.97
N GLY A 35 5.17 32.85 26.60
CA GLY A 35 6.17 33.66 27.36
C GLY A 35 6.35 35.04 26.76
N GLU A 36 7.22 35.83 27.38
CA GLU A 36 7.58 37.16 26.90
C GLU A 36 8.53 37.08 25.71
N GLY A 37 8.41 37.99 24.75
CA GLY A 37 9.31 38.13 23.63
C GLY A 37 10.59 38.88 23.98
N THR A 38 11.73 38.51 23.35
CA THR A 38 13.03 39.06 23.60
C THR A 38 13.64 39.75 22.36
N ILE A 39 12.86 39.96 21.29
CA ILE A 39 13.33 40.60 20.05
C ILE A 39 13.01 42.08 20.11
N ASP A 40 14.04 42.92 20.09
CA ASP A 40 13.92 44.37 20.00
C ASP A 40 14.16 44.81 18.55
N HIS A 41 13.06 44.99 17.80
CA HIS A 41 13.11 45.43 16.41
C HIS A 41 11.80 46.17 16.04
N PRO A 42 11.83 47.29 15.31
CA PRO A 42 10.63 48.10 15.01
C PRO A 42 9.58 47.38 14.16
N GLY A 43 9.98 46.35 13.43
CA GLY A 43 9.05 45.47 12.66
C GLY A 43 8.51 44.29 13.44
N TYR A 44 8.86 44.13 14.71
CA TYR A 44 8.43 42.99 15.55
C TYR A 44 7.44 43.41 16.64
N ILE A 45 6.39 42.67 16.78
CA ILE A 45 5.44 42.76 17.91
C ILE A 45 5.31 41.39 18.54
N HIS A 46 5.46 41.31 19.88
CA HIS A 46 5.26 40.08 20.59
C HIS A 46 3.87 40.06 21.28
N ILE A 47 3.13 38.98 21.09
CA ILE A 47 1.81 38.74 21.70
C ILE A 47 1.87 37.47 22.55
N SER A 48 1.57 37.62 23.84
CA SER A 48 1.35 36.46 24.71
C SER A 48 -0.06 35.92 24.49
N CYS A 49 -0.18 34.67 23.99
CA CYS A 49 -1.46 34.03 23.67
C CYS A 49 -1.42 32.56 24.00
N ASP A 50 -2.50 32.05 24.63
CA ASP A 50 -2.71 30.62 24.81
C ASP A 50 -3.49 30.02 23.62
N LEU A 51 -2.75 29.41 22.70
CA LEU A 51 -3.33 28.82 21.48
C LEU A 51 -4.26 27.61 21.76
N THR A 52 -4.31 27.10 22.99
CA THR A 52 -5.27 26.05 23.37
C THR A 52 -6.70 26.58 23.53
N ARG A 53 -6.89 27.91 23.54
CA ARG A 53 -8.17 28.59 23.73
C ARG A 53 -8.64 29.21 22.41
N PRO A 54 -9.71 28.71 21.78
CA PRO A 54 -10.13 29.20 20.48
C PRO A 54 -10.54 30.69 20.49
N GLU A 55 -11.10 31.18 21.61
CA GLU A 55 -11.46 32.58 21.76
C GLU A 55 -10.24 33.50 21.78
N ASP A 56 -9.15 33.11 22.41
CA ASP A 56 -7.91 33.90 22.42
C ASP A 56 -7.27 33.94 21.02
N VAL A 57 -7.32 32.81 20.26
CA VAL A 57 -6.82 32.77 18.89
C VAL A 57 -7.68 33.61 17.94
N ALA A 58 -8.99 33.59 18.08
CA ALA A 58 -9.87 34.45 17.28
C ALA A 58 -9.58 35.93 17.54
N ALA A 59 -9.48 36.36 18.79
CA ALA A 59 -9.15 37.73 19.17
C ALA A 59 -7.76 38.14 18.65
N LEU A 60 -6.78 37.24 18.64
CA LEU A 60 -5.45 37.46 18.09
C LEU A 60 -5.51 37.83 16.59
N PHE A 61 -6.23 37.08 15.79
CA PHE A 61 -6.35 37.32 14.35
C PHE A 61 -7.17 38.59 14.04
N ASP A 62 -8.17 38.91 14.87
CA ASP A 62 -8.97 40.14 14.71
C ASP A 62 -8.17 41.39 15.06
N ALA A 63 -7.36 41.34 16.10
CA ALA A 63 -6.55 42.46 16.55
C ALA A 63 -5.28 42.68 15.70
N HIS A 64 -4.75 41.64 15.06
CA HIS A 64 -3.48 41.63 14.38
C HIS A 64 -3.60 41.03 12.97
N PRO A 65 -4.11 41.74 11.98
CA PRO A 65 -4.19 41.26 10.60
C PRO A 65 -2.82 40.87 10.04
N CYS A 66 -2.76 39.73 9.35
CA CYS A 66 -1.53 39.19 8.76
C CYS A 66 -1.78 38.62 7.36
N ASP A 67 -0.72 38.54 6.55
CA ASP A 67 -0.75 38.03 5.17
C ASP A 67 -0.30 36.56 5.10
N ARG A 68 0.43 36.10 6.12
CA ARG A 68 1.03 34.77 6.20
C ARG A 68 0.98 34.25 7.64
N VAL A 69 0.80 32.95 7.80
CA VAL A 69 0.93 32.26 9.08
C VAL A 69 2.10 31.27 9.02
N VAL A 70 3.04 31.37 9.94
CA VAL A 70 4.09 30.39 10.17
C VAL A 70 3.83 29.71 11.51
N HIS A 71 3.35 28.45 11.49
CA HIS A 71 2.97 27.73 12.69
C HIS A 71 4.07 26.74 13.12
N LEU A 72 4.90 27.18 14.09
CA LEU A 72 6.00 26.39 14.68
C LEU A 72 5.69 25.93 16.11
N ALA A 73 4.63 26.43 16.73
CA ALA A 73 4.28 26.05 18.10
C ALA A 73 3.93 24.57 18.18
N ALA A 74 4.65 23.82 19.00
CA ALA A 74 4.41 22.41 19.26
C ALA A 74 5.07 21.97 20.56
N LEU A 75 4.50 20.96 21.22
CA LEU A 75 5.15 20.21 22.29
C LEU A 75 5.93 19.06 21.64
N ALA A 76 7.25 19.16 21.56
CA ALA A 76 8.10 18.14 20.93
C ALA A 76 8.66 17.14 21.95
N HIS A 77 9.47 17.62 22.90
CA HIS A 77 10.11 16.82 23.94
C HIS A 77 9.96 17.49 25.30
N VAL A 78 9.65 16.71 26.32
CA VAL A 78 9.69 17.15 27.71
C VAL A 78 10.70 16.29 28.45
N THR A 79 11.80 16.92 28.85
CA THR A 79 12.81 16.28 29.70
C THR A 79 12.27 16.16 31.12
N GLY A 80 12.28 14.94 31.67
CA GLY A 80 11.99 14.69 33.09
C GLY A 80 10.62 14.09 33.44
N GLU A 81 9.67 14.00 32.52
CA GLU A 81 8.39 13.30 32.74
C GLU A 81 8.36 11.97 31.98
N SER A 82 8.21 10.87 32.71
CA SER A 82 8.24 9.51 32.14
C SER A 82 7.01 9.15 31.31
N ASP A 83 5.93 9.96 31.34
CA ASP A 83 4.68 9.61 30.67
C ASP A 83 3.85 10.86 30.29
N LEU A 84 4.16 11.47 29.14
CA LEU A 84 3.23 12.41 28.53
C LEU A 84 2.10 11.61 27.88
N SER A 85 0.89 11.72 28.45
CA SER A 85 -0.30 11.09 27.88
C SER A 85 -0.62 11.64 26.51
N TYR A 86 -1.19 10.80 25.63
CA TYR A 86 -1.68 11.23 24.31
C TYR A 86 -2.56 12.49 24.42
N SER A 87 -3.39 12.61 25.44
CA SER A 87 -4.29 13.75 25.66
C SER A 87 -3.55 15.08 25.82
N ARG A 88 -2.37 15.08 26.42
CA ARG A 88 -1.54 16.32 26.52
C ARG A 88 -0.95 16.70 25.19
N TYR A 89 -0.34 15.74 24.45
CA TYR A 89 0.13 15.99 23.08
C TYR A 89 -0.99 16.43 22.15
N PHE A 90 -2.17 15.82 22.27
CA PHE A 90 -3.33 16.17 21.48
C PHE A 90 -3.73 17.64 21.72
N ARG A 91 -3.85 18.04 22.97
CA ARG A 91 -4.19 19.43 23.31
C ARG A 91 -3.16 20.42 22.80
N GLU A 92 -1.86 20.15 23.02
CA GLU A 92 -0.78 21.09 22.72
C GLU A 92 -0.37 21.10 21.23
N ASN A 93 -0.60 20.02 20.47
CA ASN A 93 -0.20 19.92 19.08
C ASN A 93 -1.38 19.95 18.11
N VAL A 94 -2.49 19.27 18.46
CA VAL A 94 -3.64 19.17 17.55
C VAL A 94 -4.59 20.32 17.73
N LEU A 95 -5.08 20.58 18.97
CA LEU A 95 -6.06 21.65 19.18
C LEU A 95 -5.46 23.04 18.93
N THR A 96 -4.23 23.32 19.39
CA THR A 96 -3.57 24.58 19.10
C THR A 96 -3.41 24.82 17.60
N SER A 97 -3.00 23.78 16.85
CA SER A 97 -2.87 23.86 15.40
C SER A 97 -4.22 24.08 14.73
N GLN A 98 -5.24 23.33 15.12
CA GLN A 98 -6.58 23.47 14.58
C GLN A 98 -7.12 24.89 14.74
N HIS A 99 -7.05 25.47 15.92
CA HIS A 99 -7.55 26.83 16.17
C HIS A 99 -6.86 27.87 15.25
N VAL A 100 -5.54 27.75 15.06
CA VAL A 100 -4.78 28.61 14.15
C VAL A 100 -5.22 28.40 12.69
N PHE A 101 -5.37 27.13 12.26
CA PHE A 101 -5.75 26.78 10.89
C PHE A 101 -7.19 27.22 10.56
N GLU A 102 -8.14 27.09 11.50
CA GLU A 102 -9.52 27.57 11.34
C GLU A 102 -9.54 29.09 11.09
N GLN A 103 -8.77 29.86 11.86
CA GLN A 103 -8.71 31.31 11.68
C GLN A 103 -8.02 31.71 10.37
N ALA A 104 -6.96 31.01 9.99
CA ALA A 104 -6.26 31.24 8.73
C ALA A 104 -7.14 30.87 7.52
N ALA A 105 -7.79 29.72 7.54
CA ALA A 105 -8.69 29.26 6.48
C ALA A 105 -9.89 30.20 6.29
N ALA A 106 -10.53 30.63 7.38
CA ALA A 106 -11.67 31.56 7.32
C ALA A 106 -11.31 32.93 6.70
N ARG A 107 -10.01 33.29 6.71
CA ARG A 107 -9.52 34.56 6.16
C ARG A 107 -8.68 34.36 4.89
N HIS A 108 -8.63 33.13 4.34
CA HIS A 108 -7.82 32.76 3.18
C HIS A 108 -6.33 33.13 3.30
N ILE A 109 -5.77 33.02 4.53
CA ILE A 109 -4.36 33.32 4.82
C ILE A 109 -3.54 32.04 4.63
N PRO A 110 -2.50 32.06 3.76
CA PRO A 110 -1.61 30.91 3.59
C PRO A 110 -0.88 30.50 4.86
N VAL A 111 -0.66 29.17 5.04
CA VAL A 111 -0.06 28.59 6.23
C VAL A 111 1.21 27.81 5.89
N PHE A 112 2.32 28.09 6.58
CA PHE A 112 3.47 27.20 6.73
C PHE A 112 3.34 26.44 8.04
N TYR A 113 3.37 25.11 7.98
CA TYR A 113 3.26 24.24 9.16
C TYR A 113 4.51 23.39 9.36
N ALA A 114 5.20 23.55 10.49
CA ALA A 114 6.30 22.69 10.87
C ALA A 114 5.81 21.35 11.42
N SER A 115 5.98 20.29 10.63
CA SER A 115 5.74 18.91 11.01
C SER A 115 7.04 18.16 11.27
N THR A 116 7.05 16.84 11.20
CA THR A 116 8.21 15.99 11.51
C THR A 116 8.27 14.77 10.59
N VAL A 117 9.46 14.32 10.23
CA VAL A 117 9.67 13.04 9.54
C VAL A 117 9.25 11.83 10.38
N ASP A 118 9.04 11.98 11.69
CA ASP A 118 8.55 10.91 12.55
C ASP A 118 7.14 10.42 12.17
N VAL A 119 6.38 11.20 11.38
CA VAL A 119 5.08 10.79 10.84
C VAL A 119 5.17 9.54 9.96
N TYR A 120 6.31 9.25 9.37
CA TYR A 120 6.54 8.04 8.57
C TYR A 120 6.74 6.77 9.40
N GLY A 121 7.03 6.88 10.69
CA GLY A 121 7.20 5.76 11.61
C GLY A 121 8.36 4.83 11.23
N LEU A 122 8.09 3.51 11.20
CA LEU A 122 9.08 2.48 10.88
C LEU A 122 9.00 2.11 9.39
N ASN A 123 9.61 2.89 8.52
CA ASN A 123 9.72 2.59 7.10
C ASN A 123 11.04 1.88 6.78
N ASP A 124 11.02 0.91 5.86
CA ASP A 124 12.17 0.06 5.52
C ASP A 124 12.91 0.47 4.24
N GLY A 125 12.43 1.48 3.51
CA GLY A 125 13.02 1.98 2.27
C GLY A 125 13.65 3.36 2.37
N VAL A 126 13.90 3.98 1.21
CA VAL A 126 14.09 5.41 1.10
C VAL A 126 12.74 6.08 1.25
N ILE A 127 12.65 7.05 2.14
CA ILE A 127 11.42 7.77 2.44
C ILE A 127 11.33 8.98 1.50
N THR A 128 10.19 9.14 0.87
CA THR A 128 9.83 10.30 0.04
C THR A 128 8.54 10.90 0.56
N GLU A 129 8.21 12.11 0.13
CA GLU A 129 6.94 12.77 0.48
C GLU A 129 5.69 11.98 0.02
N ALA A 130 5.85 11.11 -0.98
CA ALA A 130 4.80 10.20 -1.46
C ALA A 130 4.58 8.97 -0.56
N CYS A 131 5.49 8.68 0.39
CA CYS A 131 5.31 7.58 1.31
C CYS A 131 4.13 7.83 2.25
N LEU A 132 3.29 6.80 2.41
CA LEU A 132 2.16 6.88 3.35
C LEU A 132 2.67 7.00 4.79
N PRO A 133 2.20 7.99 5.54
CA PRO A 133 2.52 8.11 6.96
C PRO A 133 2.02 6.92 7.78
N ALA A 134 2.84 6.46 8.71
CA ALA A 134 2.55 5.39 9.66
C ALA A 134 3.12 5.73 11.04
N PRO A 135 2.66 6.83 11.67
CA PRO A 135 3.26 7.37 12.88
C PRO A 135 3.23 6.36 14.03
N VAL A 136 4.24 6.42 14.90
CA VAL A 136 4.32 5.59 16.10
C VAL A 136 4.63 6.47 17.32
N GLY A 137 3.70 6.49 18.25
CA GLY A 137 3.78 7.23 19.49
C GLY A 137 3.13 8.62 19.45
N PRO A 138 2.76 9.15 20.62
CA PRO A 138 1.86 10.29 20.74
C PRO A 138 2.31 11.56 20.01
N TYR A 139 3.61 11.84 20.00
CA TYR A 139 4.15 13.01 19.29
C TYR A 139 3.92 12.91 17.78
N ALA A 140 4.37 11.80 17.16
CA ALA A 140 4.25 11.60 15.71
C ALA A 140 2.77 11.50 15.28
N GLU A 141 1.94 10.80 16.07
CA GLU A 141 0.51 10.66 15.83
C GLU A 141 -0.20 12.01 15.84
N THR A 142 0.09 12.87 16.82
CA THR A 142 -0.53 14.19 16.93
C THR A 142 -0.03 15.17 15.88
N LYS A 143 1.25 15.09 15.48
CA LYS A 143 1.77 15.90 14.36
C LYS A 143 1.09 15.51 13.05
N ARG A 144 0.91 14.21 12.82
CA ARG A 144 0.18 13.73 11.64
C ARG A 144 -1.29 14.14 11.64
N GLU A 145 -1.97 14.05 12.79
CA GLU A 145 -3.36 14.49 12.91
C GLU A 145 -3.52 15.98 12.61
N ALA A 146 -2.56 16.81 13.04
CA ALA A 146 -2.56 18.24 12.73
C ALA A 146 -2.32 18.50 11.22
N GLU A 147 -1.46 17.72 10.52
CA GLU A 147 -1.33 17.77 9.06
C GLU A 147 -2.67 17.51 8.35
N GLU A 148 -3.39 16.48 8.79
CA GLU A 148 -4.69 16.10 8.21
C GLU A 148 -5.75 17.18 8.40
N ARG A 149 -5.79 17.81 9.59
CA ARG A 149 -6.68 18.94 9.87
C ARG A 149 -6.32 20.16 9.02
N LEU A 150 -5.03 20.47 8.86
CA LEU A 150 -4.57 21.53 7.97
C LEU A 150 -5.11 21.31 6.54
N HIS A 151 -4.84 20.12 5.99
CA HIS A 151 -5.29 19.76 4.64
C HIS A 151 -6.83 19.85 4.49
N ALA A 152 -7.58 19.37 5.48
CA ALA A 152 -9.05 19.37 5.44
C ALA A 152 -9.65 20.78 5.54
N LEU A 153 -9.01 21.69 6.31
CA LEU A 153 -9.53 23.04 6.58
C LEU A 153 -9.17 24.04 5.47
N MET A 154 -7.98 23.92 4.87
CA MET A 154 -7.46 24.97 3.99
C MET A 154 -8.16 25.05 2.62
N GLY A 155 -8.74 23.95 2.12
CA GLY A 155 -9.39 23.94 0.79
C GLY A 155 -8.45 24.46 -0.29
N ASP A 156 -8.82 25.52 -0.99
CA ASP A 156 -8.01 26.17 -2.04
C ASP A 156 -6.97 27.17 -1.47
N THR A 157 -6.99 27.43 -0.15
CA THR A 157 -6.01 28.32 0.48
C THR A 157 -4.64 27.63 0.54
N PRO A 158 -3.54 28.28 0.07
CA PRO A 158 -2.24 27.66 0.04
C PRO A 158 -1.71 27.25 1.43
N PHE A 159 -1.13 26.05 1.50
CA PHE A 159 -0.44 25.59 2.71
C PHE A 159 0.79 24.73 2.38
N LEU A 160 1.85 24.87 3.18
CA LEU A 160 3.04 24.03 3.10
C LEU A 160 3.25 23.28 4.41
N THR A 161 3.29 21.96 4.33
CA THR A 161 3.71 21.08 5.44
C THR A 161 5.20 20.78 5.30
N ALA A 162 6.01 21.28 6.22
CA ALA A 162 7.45 21.01 6.27
C ALA A 162 7.73 19.93 7.34
N ARG A 163 8.09 18.73 6.91
CA ARG A 163 8.46 17.60 7.77
C ARG A 163 9.95 17.67 8.07
N PHE A 164 10.28 18.13 9.24
CA PHE A 164 11.66 18.32 9.68
C PHE A 164 12.23 17.03 10.25
N ALA A 165 13.47 16.68 9.88
CA ALA A 165 14.30 15.77 10.65
C ALA A 165 14.57 16.40 12.04
N PRO A 166 15.07 15.63 13.04
CA PRO A 166 15.39 16.19 14.34
C PRO A 166 16.29 17.40 14.22
N VAL A 167 15.77 18.56 14.66
CA VAL A 167 16.45 19.85 14.51
C VAL A 167 17.49 20.03 15.61
N TYR A 168 18.66 20.57 15.26
CA TYR A 168 19.71 20.91 16.19
C TYR A 168 20.23 22.31 15.95
N SER A 169 20.85 22.87 16.99
CA SER A 169 21.65 24.09 16.91
C SER A 169 22.99 23.90 17.69
N PRO A 170 23.98 24.79 17.52
CA PRO A 170 25.20 24.74 18.32
C PRO A 170 24.95 24.73 19.83
N GLU A 171 23.84 25.37 20.28
CA GLU A 171 23.49 25.49 21.68
C GLU A 171 22.66 24.28 22.18
N ASP A 172 21.99 23.56 21.29
CA ASP A 172 21.15 22.39 21.61
C ASP A 172 21.38 21.21 20.68
N MET A 173 22.25 20.31 21.12
CA MET A 173 22.58 19.05 20.45
C MET A 173 21.98 17.83 21.16
N HIS A 174 21.02 18.01 22.07
CA HIS A 174 20.51 16.95 22.92
C HIS A 174 20.04 15.71 22.12
N ASP A 175 19.29 15.93 21.04
CA ASP A 175 18.78 14.85 20.19
C ASP A 175 19.86 14.07 19.44
N ILE A 176 20.95 14.71 19.11
CA ILE A 176 22.14 14.07 18.52
C ILE A 176 22.86 13.25 19.58
N LEU A 177 23.17 13.86 20.72
CA LEU A 177 23.98 13.24 21.76
C LEU A 177 23.33 12.01 22.38
N LYS A 178 22.02 12.01 22.60
CA LYS A 178 21.28 10.83 23.12
C LYS A 178 21.30 9.60 22.19
N ARG A 179 21.65 9.79 20.92
CA ARG A 179 21.81 8.68 19.95
C ARG A 179 23.22 8.09 19.94
N CYS A 180 24.16 8.73 20.64
CA CYS A 180 25.57 8.32 20.69
C CYS A 180 26.02 7.93 22.09
N TYR A 181 25.36 8.45 23.13
CA TYR A 181 25.78 8.28 24.50
C TYR A 181 24.71 7.59 25.34
N LEU A 182 25.12 6.59 26.14
CA LEU A 182 24.34 6.03 27.21
C LEU A 182 24.34 6.97 28.41
N LYS A 183 25.45 7.68 28.62
CA LYS A 183 25.62 8.73 29.63
C LYS A 183 26.61 9.75 29.10
N TYR A 184 26.09 10.93 28.71
CA TYR A 184 26.93 12.02 28.19
C TYR A 184 27.66 12.76 29.36
N PRO A 185 28.92 13.14 29.20
CA PRO A 185 29.87 12.77 28.12
C PRO A 185 30.66 11.48 28.40
N SER A 186 30.34 10.75 29.48
CA SER A 186 31.19 9.67 30.01
C SER A 186 31.17 8.38 29.23
N VAL A 187 30.00 7.90 28.80
CA VAL A 187 29.87 6.59 28.18
C VAL A 187 29.15 6.70 26.82
N ALA A 188 29.92 6.56 25.75
CA ALA A 188 29.41 6.43 24.41
C ALA A 188 29.25 4.96 23.99
N TYR A 189 28.45 4.71 22.96
CA TYR A 189 28.35 3.40 22.34
C TYR A 189 28.37 3.50 20.82
N ARG A 190 28.80 2.42 20.16
CA ARG A 190 28.89 2.30 18.71
C ARG A 190 28.61 0.88 18.27
N VAL A 191 27.84 0.72 17.21
CA VAL A 191 27.61 -0.59 16.56
C VAL A 191 28.37 -0.62 15.23
N GLY A 192 29.31 -1.51 15.08
CA GLY A 192 30.14 -1.63 13.90
C GLY A 192 30.90 -0.34 13.54
N LYS A 193 30.69 0.15 12.32
CA LYS A 193 31.31 1.39 11.81
C LYS A 193 30.57 2.67 12.26
N GLY A 194 29.53 2.55 13.09
CA GLY A 194 28.63 3.65 13.46
C GLY A 194 27.29 3.56 12.74
N THR A 195 26.40 4.49 13.04
CA THR A 195 25.08 4.60 12.39
C THR A 195 24.94 6.02 11.85
N ASP A 196 24.54 6.14 10.59
CA ASP A 196 24.27 7.42 9.95
C ASP A 196 22.85 7.87 10.30
N TYR A 197 22.70 9.12 10.72
CA TYR A 197 21.40 9.71 11.04
C TYR A 197 21.18 11.00 10.24
N ALA A 198 19.95 11.18 9.77
CA ALA A 198 19.49 12.43 9.23
C ALA A 198 19.11 13.38 10.39
N PHE A 199 19.70 14.55 10.40
CA PHE A 199 19.39 15.69 11.27
C PHE A 199 19.11 16.91 10.41
N LEU A 200 18.67 17.99 11.00
CA LEU A 200 18.43 19.26 10.33
C LEU A 200 19.03 20.40 11.14
N ASP A 201 19.98 21.12 10.54
CA ASP A 201 20.47 22.35 11.09
C ASP A 201 19.35 23.39 11.20
N VAL A 202 19.32 24.14 12.31
CA VAL A 202 18.31 25.17 12.56
C VAL A 202 18.30 26.23 11.45
N ASP A 203 19.46 26.59 10.91
CA ASP A 203 19.53 27.59 9.84
C ASP A 203 18.89 27.14 8.54
N ARG A 204 18.91 25.84 8.24
CA ARG A 204 18.18 25.28 7.09
C ARG A 204 16.67 25.26 7.31
N ALA A 205 16.22 24.98 8.53
CA ALA A 205 14.80 25.10 8.89
C ALA A 205 14.32 26.54 8.74
N VAL A 206 15.12 27.50 9.18
CA VAL A 206 14.87 28.96 9.04
C VAL A 206 14.87 29.38 7.57
N ALA A 207 15.82 28.87 6.76
CA ALA A 207 15.86 29.13 5.33
C ALA A 207 14.57 28.66 4.60
N ALA A 208 14.00 27.53 5.01
CA ALA A 208 12.74 27.06 4.44
C ALA A 208 11.55 27.96 4.79
N VAL A 209 11.48 28.46 6.03
CA VAL A 209 10.46 29.44 6.45
C VAL A 209 10.59 30.73 5.63
N ALA A 210 11.79 31.27 5.48
CA ALA A 210 12.07 32.48 4.72
C ALA A 210 11.75 32.31 3.24
N ALA A 211 12.22 31.22 2.62
CA ALA A 211 11.94 30.88 1.23
C ALA A 211 10.44 30.77 0.94
N TRP A 212 9.64 30.24 1.87
CA TRP A 212 8.19 30.18 1.72
C TRP A 212 7.54 31.55 1.89
N ALA A 213 7.97 32.32 2.88
CA ALA A 213 7.38 33.62 3.19
C ALA A 213 7.57 34.66 2.07
N GLU A 214 8.65 34.58 1.30
CA GLU A 214 8.96 35.51 0.20
C GLU A 214 8.16 35.23 -1.09
N ARG A 215 7.65 34.00 -1.29
CA ARG A 215 7.00 33.60 -2.54
C ARG A 215 5.55 34.09 -2.61
N ASP A 216 5.17 34.64 -3.78
CA ASP A 216 3.81 35.09 -4.07
C ASP A 216 3.42 34.63 -5.48
N PRO A 217 2.39 33.76 -5.64
CA PRO A 217 1.60 33.16 -4.55
C PRO A 217 2.41 32.21 -3.67
N ALA A 218 1.97 32.04 -2.42
CA ALA A 218 2.55 31.08 -1.52
C ALA A 218 2.42 29.64 -2.08
N PRO A 219 3.48 28.83 -2.13
CA PRO A 219 3.42 27.48 -2.65
C PRO A 219 2.71 26.52 -1.70
N SER A 220 1.98 25.55 -2.26
CA SER A 220 1.24 24.49 -1.53
C SER A 220 1.90 23.13 -1.72
N GLY A 221 1.91 22.32 -0.66
CA GLY A 221 2.38 20.94 -0.74
C GLY A 221 3.05 20.44 0.54
N VAL A 222 4.00 19.54 0.35
CA VAL A 222 4.80 18.95 1.42
C VAL A 222 6.27 18.91 1.03
N ILE A 223 7.16 19.10 2.01
CA ILE A 223 8.60 18.93 1.87
C ILE A 223 9.17 18.15 3.05
N ASP A 224 10.08 17.24 2.78
CA ASP A 224 10.93 16.61 3.78
C ASP A 224 12.26 17.35 3.83
N LEU A 225 12.71 17.74 5.02
CA LEU A 225 13.94 18.49 5.21
C LEU A 225 14.88 17.83 6.22
N ALA A 226 16.12 17.63 5.77
CA ALA A 226 17.27 17.24 6.56
C ALA A 226 18.53 17.89 5.98
N ASP A 227 19.64 17.74 6.66
CA ASP A 227 20.95 18.11 6.11
C ASP A 227 21.30 17.14 4.95
N PRO A 228 21.97 17.63 3.88
CA PRO A 228 22.31 16.80 2.72
C PRO A 228 23.17 15.59 3.08
N GLU A 229 24.08 15.77 4.04
CA GLU A 229 24.98 14.73 4.50
C GLU A 229 24.52 14.18 5.86
N PRO A 230 24.29 12.86 5.97
CA PRO A 230 23.93 12.25 7.25
C PRO A 230 25.14 12.30 8.22
N VAL A 231 24.85 12.48 9.50
CA VAL A 231 25.87 12.53 10.55
C VAL A 231 26.11 11.14 11.12
N ASN A 232 27.37 10.66 11.10
CA ASN A 232 27.72 9.36 11.66
C ASN A 232 27.98 9.44 13.16
N THR A 233 27.44 8.50 13.93
CA THR A 233 27.66 8.45 15.40
C THR A 233 29.13 8.38 15.80
N ARG A 234 30.01 7.79 14.97
CA ARG A 234 31.44 7.75 15.21
C ARG A 234 32.04 9.14 15.21
N ASP A 235 31.63 9.97 14.27
CA ASP A 235 32.22 11.31 14.08
C ASP A 235 31.74 12.25 15.19
N ILE A 236 30.50 12.11 15.65
CA ILE A 236 29.96 12.82 16.81
C ILE A 236 30.76 12.47 18.08
N VAL A 237 30.99 11.18 18.33
CA VAL A 237 31.77 10.73 19.51
C VAL A 237 33.22 11.18 19.39
N ALA A 238 33.82 11.19 18.19
CA ALA A 238 35.17 11.71 17.98
C ALA A 238 35.27 13.21 18.28
N ALA A 239 34.27 14.00 17.89
CA ALA A 239 34.25 15.44 18.13
C ALA A 239 34.03 15.81 19.61
N HIS A 240 33.19 15.08 20.34
CA HIS A 240 32.80 15.41 21.73
C HIS A 240 33.59 14.61 22.79
N GLY A 241 34.27 13.54 22.39
CA GLY A 241 34.99 12.64 23.29
C GLY A 241 34.09 11.77 24.17
N ALA A 242 34.67 10.75 24.77
CA ALA A 242 34.02 9.90 25.78
C ALA A 242 35.08 9.25 26.66
N SER A 243 34.82 9.09 27.96
CA SER A 243 35.72 8.37 28.86
C SER A 243 35.76 6.87 28.57
N GLN A 244 34.64 6.34 28.07
CA GLN A 244 34.48 4.94 27.67
C GLN A 244 33.63 4.84 26.40
N ILE A 245 34.08 4.01 25.45
CA ILE A 245 33.30 3.72 24.22
C ILE A 245 33.03 2.21 24.20
N ILE A 246 31.73 1.86 24.24
CA ILE A 246 31.27 0.47 24.11
C ILE A 246 31.12 0.17 22.62
N CYS A 247 32.02 -0.66 22.07
CA CYS A 247 31.97 -1.08 20.68
C CYS A 247 31.26 -2.45 20.56
N LEU A 248 30.10 -2.47 19.90
CA LEU A 248 29.37 -3.70 19.62
C LEU A 248 29.68 -4.16 18.17
N PRO A 249 29.91 -5.47 17.94
CA PRO A 249 30.11 -5.99 16.60
C PRO A 249 28.89 -5.74 15.68
N GLU A 250 29.10 -5.60 14.37
CA GLU A 250 28.03 -5.29 13.40
C GLU A 250 26.87 -6.30 13.40
N PHE A 251 27.14 -7.60 13.62
CA PHE A 251 26.09 -8.62 13.68
C PHE A 251 25.06 -8.36 14.79
N THR A 252 25.42 -7.62 15.86
CA THR A 252 24.50 -7.28 16.96
C THR A 252 23.41 -6.32 16.50
N ARG A 253 23.63 -5.54 15.45
CA ARG A 253 22.63 -4.70 14.80
C ARG A 253 21.45 -5.54 14.29
N GLY A 254 21.75 -6.58 13.50
CA GLY A 254 20.74 -7.51 12.97
C GLY A 254 20.00 -8.27 14.07
N LEU A 255 20.74 -8.74 15.09
CA LEU A 255 20.15 -9.43 16.24
C LEU A 255 19.23 -8.49 17.04
N GLY A 256 19.68 -7.26 17.31
CA GLY A 256 18.88 -6.25 18.02
C GLY A 256 17.60 -5.88 17.28
N LEU A 257 17.67 -5.70 15.96
CA LEU A 257 16.48 -5.44 15.13
C LEU A 257 15.53 -6.64 15.06
N ALA A 258 16.06 -7.87 15.06
CA ALA A 258 15.23 -9.09 15.11
C ALA A 258 14.49 -9.21 16.46
N LEU A 259 15.19 -8.99 17.57
CA LEU A 259 14.61 -9.00 18.91
C LEU A 259 13.62 -7.84 19.12
N ALA A 260 13.85 -6.67 18.51
CA ALA A 260 12.95 -5.56 18.56
C ALA A 260 11.54 -5.87 18.03
N ARG A 261 11.41 -6.86 17.14
CA ARG A 261 10.09 -7.32 16.63
C ARG A 261 9.19 -7.90 17.72
N LEU A 262 9.77 -8.34 18.83
CA LEU A 262 9.07 -8.89 19.99
C LEU A 262 8.67 -7.80 21.01
N LEU A 263 9.16 -6.57 20.84
CA LEU A 263 8.93 -5.47 21.76
C LEU A 263 7.64 -4.71 21.44
N PRO A 264 6.98 -4.10 22.44
CA PRO A 264 5.85 -3.18 22.24
C PRO A 264 6.24 -1.98 21.34
N GLY A 265 5.24 -1.37 20.66
CA GLY A 265 5.44 -0.38 19.64
C GLY A 265 6.45 0.72 19.94
N LYS A 266 6.35 1.41 21.11
CA LYS A 266 7.28 2.48 21.51
C LYS A 266 8.74 1.99 21.72
N LEU A 267 8.89 0.84 22.41
CA LEU A 267 10.22 0.26 22.65
C LEU A 267 10.86 -0.22 21.32
N ARG A 268 10.06 -0.84 20.47
CA ARG A 268 10.46 -1.25 19.12
C ARG A 268 10.94 -0.05 18.31
N LEU A 269 10.18 1.05 18.32
CA LEU A 269 10.56 2.29 17.63
C LEU A 269 11.91 2.83 18.14
N ASN A 270 12.11 2.87 19.46
CA ASN A 270 13.37 3.36 20.04
C ASN A 270 14.56 2.49 19.62
N VAL A 271 14.43 1.17 19.66
CA VAL A 271 15.50 0.26 19.19
C VAL A 271 15.76 0.44 17.70
N HIS A 272 14.72 0.62 16.89
CA HIS A 272 14.89 0.91 15.46
C HIS A 272 15.61 2.25 15.25
N LYS A 273 15.20 3.32 15.93
CA LYS A 273 15.85 4.63 15.84
C LYS A 273 17.33 4.60 16.22
N LEU A 274 17.74 3.69 17.13
CA LEU A 274 19.13 3.52 17.55
C LEU A 274 19.97 2.65 16.61
N LEU A 275 19.37 1.64 15.98
CA LEU A 275 20.11 0.64 15.23
C LEU A 275 19.95 0.76 13.71
N LYS A 276 18.90 1.43 13.22
CA LYS A 276 18.60 1.51 11.79
C LYS A 276 18.53 2.97 11.35
N PRO A 277 19.41 3.41 10.43
CA PRO A 277 19.31 4.75 9.85
C PRO A 277 18.04 4.85 9.01
N GLN A 278 17.33 5.97 9.11
CA GLN A 278 16.30 6.35 8.15
C GLN A 278 16.99 7.10 7.00
N ARG A 279 16.58 6.79 5.79
CA ARG A 279 17.07 7.43 4.57
C ARG A 279 15.93 8.20 3.93
N PHE A 280 16.17 9.46 3.64
CA PHE A 280 15.21 10.35 2.98
C PHE A 280 15.71 10.69 1.58
N ASP A 281 14.79 10.78 0.64
CA ASP A 281 15.02 11.47 -0.62
C ASP A 281 14.68 12.94 -0.40
N LEU A 282 15.68 13.78 -0.35
CA LEU A 282 15.56 15.20 -0.06
C LEU A 282 15.35 16.06 -1.33
N THR A 283 15.15 15.43 -2.48
CA THR A 283 15.08 16.13 -3.79
C THR A 283 14.00 17.22 -3.82
N ALA A 284 12.82 16.96 -3.25
CA ALA A 284 11.74 17.96 -3.22
C ALA A 284 12.05 19.12 -2.26
N GLY A 285 12.63 18.84 -1.09
CA GLY A 285 13.07 19.86 -0.14
C GLY A 285 14.19 20.74 -0.70
N GLU A 286 15.21 20.15 -1.32
CA GLU A 286 16.30 20.89 -1.98
C GLU A 286 15.78 21.72 -3.16
N ARG A 287 14.91 21.15 -4.00
CA ARG A 287 14.26 21.88 -5.08
C ARG A 287 13.48 23.07 -4.55
N PHE A 288 12.75 22.89 -3.46
CA PHE A 288 11.99 23.97 -2.82
C PHE A 288 12.88 25.10 -2.31
N LEU A 289 13.98 24.79 -1.60
CA LEU A 289 14.95 25.77 -1.14
C LEU A 289 15.61 26.56 -2.29
N ASN A 290 15.69 25.97 -3.47
CA ASN A 290 16.22 26.58 -4.70
C ASN A 290 15.14 27.24 -5.58
N GLY A 291 13.95 27.52 -5.03
CA GLY A 291 12.87 28.26 -5.69
C GLY A 291 11.90 27.42 -6.53
N GLY A 292 12.04 26.09 -6.55
CA GLY A 292 11.09 25.17 -7.20
C GLY A 292 9.89 24.83 -6.32
N ASP A 293 8.91 24.10 -6.88
CA ASP A 293 7.68 23.74 -6.16
C ASP A 293 7.88 22.56 -5.22
N PRO A 294 7.13 22.53 -4.08
CA PRO A 294 7.10 21.39 -3.16
C PRO A 294 6.43 20.16 -3.82
N ALA A 295 6.54 19.01 -3.18
CA ALA A 295 5.79 17.82 -3.58
C ALA A 295 4.29 17.98 -3.23
N PRO A 296 3.37 17.31 -3.96
CA PRO A 296 1.96 17.28 -3.57
C PRO A 296 1.76 16.64 -2.18
N TYR A 297 0.85 17.20 -1.39
CA TYR A 297 0.48 16.58 -0.12
C TYR A 297 -0.33 15.30 -0.35
N VAL A 298 0.08 14.20 0.31
CA VAL A 298 -0.62 12.92 0.28
C VAL A 298 -1.46 12.79 1.56
N PRO A 299 -2.81 12.83 1.47
CA PRO A 299 -3.67 12.73 2.64
C PRO A 299 -3.56 11.36 3.31
N ALA A 300 -3.93 11.28 4.58
CA ALA A 300 -4.02 9.99 5.27
C ALA A 300 -5.06 9.09 4.61
N PRO A 301 -4.78 7.79 4.56
CA PRO A 301 -5.79 6.85 4.12
C PRO A 301 -7.00 6.87 5.07
N PRO A 302 -8.22 6.67 4.55
CA PRO A 302 -9.44 6.62 5.35
C PRO A 302 -9.35 5.64 6.53
N ASP A 303 -9.97 6.00 7.66
CA ASP A 303 -10.11 5.09 8.80
C ASP A 303 -11.16 4.02 8.49
N LEU A 304 -10.76 2.75 8.55
CA LEU A 304 -11.60 1.60 8.25
C LEU A 304 -12.00 0.81 9.51
N ARG A 305 -11.71 1.34 10.70
CA ARG A 305 -12.08 0.68 11.96
C ARG A 305 -13.60 0.50 12.06
N GLY A 306 -14.02 -0.71 12.42
CA GLY A 306 -15.42 -1.05 12.59
C GLY A 306 -16.16 -1.38 11.29
N VAL A 307 -15.58 -1.20 10.11
CA VAL A 307 -16.18 -1.67 8.86
C VAL A 307 -16.34 -3.19 8.90
N ARG A 308 -17.55 -3.68 8.60
CA ARG A 308 -17.93 -5.08 8.71
C ARG A 308 -17.83 -5.76 7.35
N VAL A 309 -16.91 -6.70 7.25
CA VAL A 309 -16.57 -7.37 5.98
C VAL A 309 -16.96 -8.85 6.06
N LEU A 310 -17.74 -9.32 5.08
CA LEU A 310 -18.04 -10.74 4.87
C LEU A 310 -17.14 -11.28 3.75
N LEU A 311 -16.25 -12.22 4.10
CA LEU A 311 -15.44 -12.97 3.13
C LEU A 311 -16.12 -14.27 2.76
N LEU A 312 -16.46 -14.45 1.50
CA LEU A 312 -17.05 -15.69 1.00
C LEU A 312 -16.00 -16.80 0.83
N GLU A 313 -16.47 -18.04 0.74
CA GLU A 313 -15.65 -19.21 0.39
C GLU A 313 -14.37 -19.34 1.24
N GLY A 314 -14.56 -19.55 2.54
CA GLY A 314 -13.46 -19.69 3.50
C GLY A 314 -12.38 -20.72 3.14
N PHE A 315 -12.67 -21.65 2.21
CA PHE A 315 -11.68 -22.61 1.69
C PHE A 315 -10.65 -21.97 0.73
N ALA A 316 -10.93 -20.78 0.20
CA ALA A 316 -10.07 -20.12 -0.79
C ALA A 316 -8.78 -19.58 -0.16
N ARG A 317 -7.62 -19.82 -0.82
CA ARG A 317 -6.29 -19.48 -0.32
C ARG A 317 -6.04 -17.97 -0.19
N GLN A 318 -6.68 -17.16 -1.02
CA GLN A 318 -6.59 -15.70 -0.97
C GLN A 318 -7.07 -15.11 0.36
N ASN A 319 -7.92 -15.82 1.10
CA ASN A 319 -8.28 -15.47 2.47
C ASN A 319 -7.04 -15.29 3.38
N MET A 320 -5.95 -16.04 3.12
CA MET A 320 -4.70 -15.94 3.89
C MET A 320 -3.92 -14.64 3.65
N ALA A 321 -4.27 -13.87 2.63
CA ALA A 321 -3.76 -12.52 2.41
C ALA A 321 -4.70 -11.46 2.99
N LEU A 322 -6.01 -11.59 2.73
CA LEU A 322 -7.01 -10.58 3.09
C LEU A 322 -7.29 -10.53 4.59
N MET A 323 -7.45 -11.67 5.25
CA MET A 323 -7.82 -11.70 6.68
C MET A 323 -6.84 -10.90 7.58
N PRO A 324 -5.50 -11.14 7.54
CA PRO A 324 -4.58 -10.37 8.34
C PRO A 324 -4.52 -8.88 7.94
N ALA A 325 -4.70 -8.54 6.65
CA ALA A 325 -4.73 -7.17 6.17
C ALA A 325 -5.97 -6.43 6.71
N LEU A 326 -7.17 -7.00 6.54
CA LEU A 326 -8.43 -6.43 7.05
C LEU A 326 -8.41 -6.25 8.57
N LYS A 327 -7.88 -7.23 9.31
CA LYS A 327 -7.73 -7.10 10.78
C LYS A 327 -6.75 -6.01 11.19
N LYS A 328 -5.66 -5.83 10.44
CA LYS A 328 -4.72 -4.72 10.65
C LYS A 328 -5.38 -3.35 10.44
N LEU A 329 -6.35 -3.27 9.53
CA LEU A 329 -7.15 -2.07 9.27
C LEU A 329 -8.25 -1.82 10.32
N GLY A 330 -8.44 -2.75 11.26
CA GLY A 330 -9.47 -2.66 12.31
C GLY A 330 -10.87 -3.05 11.86
N CYS A 331 -11.01 -3.70 10.70
CA CYS A 331 -12.30 -4.20 10.23
C CYS A 331 -12.84 -5.32 11.13
N HIS A 332 -14.16 -5.40 11.26
CA HIS A 332 -14.85 -6.55 11.83
C HIS A 332 -15.06 -7.60 10.75
N LEU A 333 -14.46 -8.76 10.94
CA LEU A 333 -14.32 -9.76 9.89
C LEU A 333 -15.18 -10.99 10.14
N THR A 334 -16.07 -11.30 9.20
CA THR A 334 -16.83 -12.55 9.16
C THR A 334 -16.36 -13.40 7.98
N THR A 335 -16.17 -14.71 8.20
CA THR A 335 -15.89 -15.69 7.12
C THR A 335 -17.06 -16.63 6.92
N TYR A 336 -17.43 -16.82 5.65
CA TYR A 336 -18.43 -17.77 5.18
C TYR A 336 -17.72 -19.04 4.71
N ASN A 337 -17.90 -20.14 5.45
CA ASN A 337 -17.19 -21.39 5.25
C ASN A 337 -18.17 -22.49 4.86
N ALA A 338 -17.75 -23.41 4.00
CA ALA A 338 -18.49 -24.65 3.71
C ALA A 338 -18.15 -25.76 4.74
N SER A 339 -17.03 -25.63 5.44
CA SER A 339 -16.51 -26.64 6.37
C SER A 339 -15.69 -26.01 7.48
N ARG A 340 -15.66 -26.65 8.65
CA ARG A 340 -14.75 -26.29 9.75
C ARG A 340 -13.26 -26.53 9.45
N LEU A 341 -12.96 -27.20 8.35
CA LEU A 341 -11.58 -27.40 7.88
C LEU A 341 -11.11 -26.29 6.95
N ASP A 342 -11.99 -25.38 6.53
CA ASP A 342 -11.64 -24.28 5.64
C ASP A 342 -10.64 -23.33 6.31
N VAL A 343 -9.74 -22.75 5.52
CA VAL A 343 -8.69 -21.86 6.03
C VAL A 343 -9.27 -20.65 6.76
N GLY A 344 -10.41 -20.13 6.29
CA GLY A 344 -11.14 -19.05 6.95
C GLY A 344 -11.70 -19.44 8.32
N TYR A 345 -12.15 -20.70 8.49
CA TYR A 345 -12.60 -21.19 9.78
C TYR A 345 -11.45 -21.50 10.74
N ALA A 346 -10.38 -22.10 10.22
CA ALA A 346 -9.20 -22.47 10.99
C ALA A 346 -8.37 -21.28 11.48
N SER A 347 -8.41 -20.16 10.76
CA SER A 347 -7.69 -18.93 11.08
C SER A 347 -8.18 -18.30 12.38
N HIS A 348 -7.28 -17.64 13.11
CA HIS A 348 -7.65 -16.85 14.29
C HIS A 348 -8.07 -15.41 13.99
N TYR A 349 -7.88 -14.92 12.76
CA TYR A 349 -8.17 -13.54 12.38
C TYR A 349 -9.66 -13.18 12.36
N PRO A 350 -10.59 -14.04 11.85
CA PRO A 350 -12.00 -13.67 11.81
C PRO A 350 -12.63 -13.55 13.20
N ASP A 351 -13.46 -12.50 13.38
CA ASP A 351 -14.27 -12.32 14.59
C ASP A 351 -15.44 -13.28 14.63
N VAL A 352 -16.04 -13.53 13.46
CA VAL A 352 -17.16 -14.47 13.29
C VAL A 352 -16.84 -15.49 12.19
N LYS A 353 -17.18 -16.76 12.44
CA LYS A 353 -16.92 -17.89 11.54
C LYS A 353 -18.20 -18.66 11.29
N LEU A 354 -18.87 -18.36 10.19
CA LEU A 354 -20.08 -19.04 9.77
C LEU A 354 -19.73 -20.35 9.06
N VAL A 355 -20.57 -21.36 9.21
CA VAL A 355 -20.51 -22.61 8.42
C VAL A 355 -21.89 -22.83 7.81
N GLU A 356 -21.99 -22.58 6.52
CA GLU A 356 -23.25 -22.52 5.79
C GLU A 356 -23.19 -23.36 4.51
N TYR A 357 -24.36 -23.61 3.93
CA TYR A 357 -24.44 -24.35 2.68
C TYR A 357 -23.77 -23.59 1.53
N TRP A 358 -22.86 -24.27 0.85
CA TRP A 358 -22.17 -23.73 -0.32
C TRP A 358 -21.80 -24.87 -1.28
N ASN A 359 -22.48 -24.93 -2.44
CA ASN A 359 -22.24 -25.93 -3.45
C ASN A 359 -22.32 -25.33 -4.85
N ARG A 360 -21.24 -25.47 -5.64
CA ARG A 360 -21.15 -24.94 -7.01
C ARG A 360 -22.08 -25.59 -7.99
N GLU A 361 -22.50 -26.83 -7.72
CA GLU A 361 -23.44 -27.58 -8.55
C GLU A 361 -24.91 -27.19 -8.27
N ASP A 362 -25.15 -26.41 -7.21
CA ASP A 362 -26.45 -25.92 -6.79
C ASP A 362 -26.37 -24.42 -6.43
N ALA A 363 -26.37 -23.62 -7.49
CA ALA A 363 -26.20 -22.17 -7.37
C ALA A 363 -27.37 -21.51 -6.64
N ASP A 364 -28.60 -21.96 -6.91
CA ASP A 364 -29.81 -21.37 -6.34
C ASP A 364 -29.90 -21.60 -4.83
N ALA A 365 -29.60 -22.80 -4.35
CA ALA A 365 -29.59 -23.09 -2.92
C ALA A 365 -28.43 -22.36 -2.23
N SER A 366 -27.24 -22.23 -2.87
CA SER A 366 -26.13 -21.48 -2.36
C SER A 366 -26.45 -19.97 -2.25
N TYR A 367 -27.12 -19.42 -3.26
CA TYR A 367 -27.60 -18.06 -3.23
C TYR A 367 -28.63 -17.83 -2.13
N ALA A 368 -29.63 -18.70 -2.02
CA ALA A 368 -30.63 -18.59 -0.96
C ALA A 368 -30.02 -18.63 0.45
N ALA A 369 -28.99 -19.47 0.65
CA ALA A 369 -28.26 -19.53 1.92
C ALA A 369 -27.49 -18.21 2.18
N LEU A 370 -26.83 -17.67 1.17
CA LEU A 370 -26.12 -16.38 1.26
C LEU A 370 -27.07 -15.23 1.63
N ILE A 371 -28.21 -15.13 0.94
CA ILE A 371 -29.20 -14.07 1.22
C ILE A 371 -29.70 -14.13 2.65
N LYS A 372 -29.97 -15.33 3.19
CA LYS A 372 -30.34 -15.48 4.62
C LYS A 372 -29.26 -14.94 5.56
N VAL A 373 -27.98 -15.19 5.26
CA VAL A 373 -26.85 -14.67 6.06
C VAL A 373 -26.78 -13.16 5.96
N LEU A 374 -26.95 -12.59 4.76
CA LEU A 374 -26.93 -11.13 4.55
C LEU A 374 -28.10 -10.44 5.25
N GLN A 375 -29.30 -11.05 5.24
CA GLN A 375 -30.50 -10.54 5.93
C GLN A 375 -30.38 -10.60 7.45
N ALA A 376 -29.73 -11.63 7.97
CA ALA A 376 -29.57 -11.85 9.41
C ALA A 376 -28.39 -11.08 10.01
N GLY A 377 -27.42 -10.72 9.18
CA GLY A 377 -26.22 -10.00 9.58
C GLY A 377 -26.28 -8.53 9.25
N ASP A 378 -25.25 -7.83 9.65
CA ASP A 378 -25.04 -6.42 9.39
C ASP A 378 -23.65 -6.27 8.77
N TYR A 379 -23.57 -6.17 7.45
CA TYR A 379 -22.34 -6.14 6.68
C TYR A 379 -22.27 -4.88 5.82
N ASP A 380 -21.09 -4.26 5.74
CA ASP A 380 -20.85 -3.12 4.87
C ASP A 380 -20.35 -3.57 3.48
N VAL A 381 -19.52 -4.63 3.45
CA VAL A 381 -18.91 -5.13 2.21
C VAL A 381 -18.95 -6.67 2.19
N VAL A 382 -19.31 -7.28 1.06
CA VAL A 382 -19.16 -8.71 0.80
C VAL A 382 -18.16 -8.96 -0.32
N ILE A 383 -17.13 -9.78 -0.05
CA ILE A 383 -16.00 -10.01 -0.97
C ILE A 383 -16.02 -11.46 -1.46
N PRO A 384 -16.18 -11.72 -2.77
CA PRO A 384 -16.10 -13.05 -3.36
C PRO A 384 -14.65 -13.50 -3.53
N MET A 385 -14.41 -14.82 -3.46
CA MET A 385 -13.07 -15.39 -3.56
C MET A 385 -12.86 -16.26 -4.80
N THR A 386 -13.91 -16.71 -5.46
CA THR A 386 -13.80 -17.56 -6.67
C THR A 386 -14.70 -17.04 -7.78
N ASP A 387 -14.52 -17.59 -8.98
CA ASP A 387 -15.37 -17.27 -10.13
C ASP A 387 -16.85 -17.56 -9.84
N PHE A 388 -17.14 -18.63 -9.07
CA PHE A 388 -18.51 -18.98 -8.71
C PHE A 388 -19.17 -17.89 -7.85
N SER A 389 -18.54 -17.48 -6.74
CA SER A 389 -19.11 -16.45 -5.88
C SER A 389 -19.16 -15.09 -6.57
N ALA A 390 -18.16 -14.77 -7.40
CA ALA A 390 -18.13 -13.51 -8.15
C ALA A 390 -19.24 -13.44 -9.20
N THR A 391 -19.45 -14.53 -9.96
CA THR A 391 -20.58 -14.64 -10.91
C THR A 391 -21.92 -14.53 -10.19
N LEU A 392 -22.08 -15.22 -9.06
CA LEU A 392 -23.30 -15.22 -8.29
C LEU A 392 -23.65 -13.81 -7.79
N LEU A 393 -22.67 -13.09 -7.22
CA LEU A 393 -22.86 -11.72 -6.76
C LEU A 393 -23.11 -10.74 -7.91
N SER A 394 -22.39 -10.88 -9.04
CA SER A 394 -22.57 -10.00 -10.20
C SER A 394 -23.98 -10.15 -10.79
N ASN A 395 -24.47 -11.39 -10.95
CA ASN A 395 -25.81 -11.65 -11.49
C ASN A 395 -26.93 -11.13 -10.59
N HIS A 396 -26.70 -11.01 -9.30
CA HIS A 396 -27.67 -10.56 -8.30
C HIS A 396 -27.27 -9.25 -7.60
N ILE A 397 -26.48 -8.43 -8.27
CA ILE A 397 -25.85 -7.25 -7.67
C ILE A 397 -26.87 -6.29 -7.04
N GLU A 398 -28.02 -6.08 -7.68
CA GLU A 398 -29.07 -5.16 -7.18
C GLU A 398 -29.72 -5.66 -5.88
N GLU A 399 -29.97 -6.97 -5.76
CA GLU A 399 -30.55 -7.53 -4.55
C GLU A 399 -29.54 -7.55 -3.40
N VAL A 400 -28.32 -8.00 -3.67
CA VAL A 400 -27.23 -8.07 -2.67
C VAL A 400 -26.89 -6.68 -2.13
N SER A 401 -26.90 -5.66 -3.00
CA SER A 401 -26.59 -4.25 -2.63
C SER A 401 -27.58 -3.67 -1.61
N ARG A 402 -28.74 -4.29 -1.40
CA ARG A 402 -29.69 -3.88 -0.34
C ARG A 402 -29.20 -4.25 1.07
N TYR A 403 -28.27 -5.17 1.17
CA TYR A 403 -27.76 -5.71 2.44
C TYR A 403 -26.29 -5.39 2.68
N ALA A 404 -25.47 -5.43 1.64
CA ALA A 404 -24.03 -5.15 1.69
C ALA A 404 -23.52 -4.77 0.30
N ALA A 405 -22.49 -3.94 0.20
CA ALA A 405 -21.85 -3.64 -1.07
C ALA A 405 -21.08 -4.87 -1.60
N PRO A 406 -21.48 -5.48 -2.73
CA PRO A 406 -20.78 -6.61 -3.31
C PRO A 406 -19.52 -6.13 -4.05
N ALA A 407 -18.36 -6.70 -3.70
CA ALA A 407 -17.08 -6.36 -4.32
C ALA A 407 -16.92 -7.02 -5.68
N VAL A 408 -17.80 -6.68 -6.62
CA VAL A 408 -17.85 -7.19 -8.00
C VAL A 408 -18.26 -6.07 -8.95
N ASN A 409 -18.04 -6.31 -10.24
CA ASN A 409 -18.56 -5.44 -11.30
C ASN A 409 -19.97 -5.85 -11.72
N PRO A 410 -20.78 -4.94 -12.30
CA PRO A 410 -22.06 -5.25 -12.93
C PRO A 410 -21.91 -6.31 -14.03
N PRO A 411 -22.98 -7.07 -14.36
CA PRO A 411 -22.92 -8.19 -15.29
C PRO A 411 -22.28 -7.86 -16.65
N GLU A 412 -22.48 -6.66 -17.16
CA GLU A 412 -21.94 -6.26 -18.46
C GLU A 412 -20.39 -6.22 -18.45
N ALA A 413 -19.77 -5.49 -17.50
CA ALA A 413 -18.31 -5.43 -17.36
C ALA A 413 -17.74 -6.78 -16.93
N PHE A 414 -18.46 -7.49 -16.03
CA PHE A 414 -18.06 -8.80 -15.55
C PHE A 414 -17.99 -9.83 -16.69
N CYS A 415 -19.01 -9.88 -17.56
CA CYS A 415 -19.05 -10.79 -18.71
C CYS A 415 -17.93 -10.50 -19.71
N ARG A 416 -17.58 -9.22 -19.95
CA ARG A 416 -16.44 -8.87 -20.84
C ARG A 416 -15.12 -9.45 -20.33
N ALA A 417 -14.93 -9.52 -19.03
CA ALA A 417 -13.73 -10.11 -18.42
C ALA A 417 -13.79 -11.64 -18.32
N ALA A 418 -14.95 -12.21 -18.02
CA ALA A 418 -15.12 -13.65 -17.85
C ALA A 418 -15.14 -14.43 -19.16
N ASP A 419 -15.62 -13.83 -20.26
CA ASP A 419 -15.66 -14.41 -21.60
C ASP A 419 -14.37 -14.10 -22.36
N LYS A 420 -13.58 -15.14 -22.63
CA LYS A 420 -12.27 -14.99 -23.31
C LYS A 420 -12.37 -14.39 -24.71
N GLN A 421 -13.48 -14.62 -25.41
CA GLN A 421 -13.70 -13.99 -26.72
C GLN A 421 -13.92 -12.48 -26.55
N ALA A 422 -14.80 -12.09 -25.64
CA ALA A 422 -15.07 -10.68 -25.34
C ALA A 422 -13.81 -9.95 -24.84
N THR A 423 -12.99 -10.63 -24.01
CA THR A 423 -11.68 -10.12 -23.60
C THR A 423 -10.78 -9.80 -24.80
N MET A 424 -10.65 -10.73 -25.76
CA MET A 424 -9.80 -10.53 -26.94
C MET A 424 -10.36 -9.45 -27.89
N GLN A 425 -11.68 -9.37 -28.04
CA GLN A 425 -12.32 -8.28 -28.80
C GLN A 425 -12.00 -6.92 -28.16
N THR A 426 -12.15 -6.81 -26.85
CA THR A 426 -11.80 -5.57 -26.13
C THR A 426 -10.30 -5.23 -26.24
N CYS A 427 -9.41 -6.24 -26.21
CA CYS A 427 -7.98 -6.02 -26.44
C CYS A 427 -7.73 -5.42 -27.84
N ALA A 428 -8.33 -6.00 -28.88
CA ALA A 428 -8.17 -5.52 -30.25
C ALA A 428 -8.69 -4.09 -30.43
N GLU A 429 -9.86 -3.78 -29.88
CA GLU A 429 -10.47 -2.44 -29.91
C GLU A 429 -9.64 -1.39 -29.14
N ALA A 430 -9.05 -1.78 -28.01
CA ALA A 430 -8.23 -0.90 -27.18
C ALA A 430 -6.75 -0.82 -27.61
N GLY A 431 -6.34 -1.55 -28.66
CA GLY A 431 -4.96 -1.62 -29.09
C GLY A 431 -4.02 -2.27 -28.07
N VAL A 432 -4.53 -3.24 -27.29
CA VAL A 432 -3.77 -4.01 -26.31
C VAL A 432 -3.27 -5.30 -26.95
N PRO A 433 -1.97 -5.65 -26.83
CA PRO A 433 -1.43 -6.87 -27.44
C PRO A 433 -2.16 -8.13 -26.96
N CYS A 434 -2.66 -8.92 -27.90
CA CYS A 434 -3.32 -10.21 -27.66
C CYS A 434 -3.03 -11.18 -28.82
N PRO A 435 -3.23 -12.50 -28.64
CA PRO A 435 -3.12 -13.45 -29.74
C PRO A 435 -4.15 -13.17 -30.82
N HIS A 436 -3.79 -13.39 -32.10
CA HIS A 436 -4.78 -13.40 -33.17
C HIS A 436 -5.89 -14.39 -32.85
N THR A 437 -7.14 -13.95 -32.94
CA THR A 437 -8.30 -14.68 -32.45
C THR A 437 -9.38 -14.70 -33.52
N LEU A 438 -9.95 -15.88 -33.81
CA LEU A 438 -11.15 -16.02 -34.60
C LEU A 438 -12.37 -16.05 -33.68
N TYR A 439 -13.38 -15.29 -34.06
CA TYR A 439 -14.60 -15.11 -33.27
C TYR A 439 -15.78 -15.91 -33.84
N ASP A 440 -16.62 -16.40 -32.94
CA ASP A 440 -17.89 -17.07 -33.28
C ASP A 440 -17.79 -18.28 -34.19
N MET A 441 -16.69 -19.03 -34.09
CA MET A 441 -16.48 -20.26 -34.85
C MET A 441 -17.38 -21.37 -34.32
N THR A 442 -18.22 -21.93 -35.20
CA THR A 442 -19.21 -22.97 -34.88
C THR A 442 -18.91 -24.32 -35.54
N SER A 443 -17.96 -24.41 -36.44
CA SER A 443 -17.52 -25.64 -37.07
C SER A 443 -16.04 -25.68 -37.43
N PRO A 444 -15.44 -26.88 -37.55
CA PRO A 444 -14.07 -27.02 -38.01
C PRO A 444 -13.86 -26.40 -39.41
N ASP A 445 -14.82 -26.51 -40.32
CA ASP A 445 -14.69 -25.99 -41.68
C ASP A 445 -14.54 -24.48 -41.70
N GLN A 446 -15.30 -23.74 -40.91
CA GLN A 446 -15.15 -22.29 -40.75
C GLN A 446 -13.74 -21.89 -40.30
N ILE A 447 -13.15 -22.65 -39.37
CA ILE A 447 -11.79 -22.38 -38.86
C ILE A 447 -10.76 -22.61 -39.99
N LEU A 448 -10.93 -23.68 -40.75
CA LEU A 448 -10.04 -24.01 -41.88
C LEU A 448 -10.15 -22.97 -43.01
N GLU A 449 -11.39 -22.55 -43.35
CA GLU A 449 -11.66 -21.49 -44.32
C GLU A 449 -11.07 -20.13 -43.91
N ALA A 450 -11.09 -19.83 -42.59
CA ALA A 450 -10.47 -18.62 -42.05
C ALA A 450 -8.94 -18.63 -42.10
N GLY A 451 -8.31 -19.79 -42.39
CA GLY A 451 -6.88 -19.90 -42.65
C GLY A 451 -5.99 -19.75 -41.40
N MET A 452 -6.47 -20.06 -40.19
CA MET A 452 -5.67 -20.05 -38.97
C MET A 452 -4.49 -21.02 -39.10
N PRO A 453 -3.22 -20.54 -39.00
CA PRO A 453 -2.06 -21.40 -39.14
C PRO A 453 -1.90 -22.40 -38.01
N PHE A 454 -1.51 -23.63 -38.31
CA PHE A 454 -1.15 -24.62 -37.29
C PHE A 454 0.25 -24.35 -36.73
N PRO A 455 0.50 -24.59 -35.44
CA PRO A 455 -0.50 -24.97 -34.42
C PRO A 455 -1.31 -23.75 -33.93
N PHE A 456 -2.57 -23.97 -33.57
CA PHE A 456 -3.42 -23.02 -32.91
C PHE A 456 -4.11 -23.65 -31.67
N ILE A 457 -4.80 -22.89 -30.87
CA ILE A 457 -5.52 -23.41 -29.70
C ILE A 457 -7.02 -23.24 -29.84
N ILE A 458 -7.75 -24.21 -29.25
CA ILE A 458 -9.16 -24.09 -28.96
C ILE A 458 -9.34 -24.21 -27.44
N LYS A 459 -10.15 -23.32 -26.86
CA LYS A 459 -10.53 -23.38 -25.46
C LYS A 459 -11.96 -22.87 -25.26
N PRO A 460 -12.70 -23.32 -24.23
CA PRO A 460 -14.01 -22.76 -23.91
C PRO A 460 -13.95 -21.26 -23.69
N ARG A 461 -14.97 -20.53 -24.16
CA ARG A 461 -15.10 -19.08 -23.96
C ARG A 461 -15.16 -18.72 -22.47
N VAL A 462 -15.96 -19.47 -21.71
CA VAL A 462 -16.08 -19.32 -20.25
C VAL A 462 -15.58 -20.59 -19.60
N GLY A 463 -14.73 -20.47 -18.56
CA GLY A 463 -14.18 -21.61 -17.86
C GLY A 463 -12.83 -21.31 -17.21
N TYR A 464 -12.36 -22.24 -16.38
CA TYR A 464 -11.15 -22.10 -15.56
C TYR A 464 -10.31 -23.38 -15.56
N GLY A 465 -9.02 -23.25 -15.23
CA GLY A 465 -8.14 -24.39 -14.95
C GLY A 465 -7.76 -25.23 -16.17
N SER A 466 -7.70 -24.64 -17.34
CA SER A 466 -7.31 -25.30 -18.61
C SER A 466 -8.19 -26.51 -19.01
N ILE A 467 -9.40 -26.60 -18.48
CA ILE A 467 -10.36 -27.65 -18.85
C ILE A 467 -10.89 -27.36 -20.24
N GLY A 468 -10.85 -28.33 -21.13
CA GLY A 468 -11.27 -28.16 -22.55
C GLY A 468 -10.27 -27.38 -23.40
N PHE A 469 -9.02 -27.18 -22.95
CA PHE A 469 -7.94 -26.57 -23.71
C PHE A 469 -7.26 -27.61 -24.59
N HIS A 470 -7.15 -27.31 -25.90
CA HIS A 470 -6.48 -28.16 -26.88
C HIS A 470 -5.52 -27.36 -27.75
N VAL A 471 -4.31 -27.90 -27.97
CA VAL A 471 -3.37 -27.41 -28.97
C VAL A 471 -3.62 -28.24 -30.26
N ILE A 472 -4.04 -27.59 -31.32
CA ILE A 472 -4.42 -28.21 -32.58
C ILE A 472 -3.22 -28.11 -33.54
N ARG A 473 -2.70 -29.24 -33.99
CA ARG A 473 -1.53 -29.32 -34.85
C ARG A 473 -1.83 -29.65 -36.31
N ASP A 474 -3.02 -30.21 -36.56
CA ASP A 474 -3.48 -30.58 -37.87
C ASP A 474 -5.02 -30.65 -37.94
N GLU A 475 -5.57 -30.77 -39.17
CA GLU A 475 -7.01 -30.84 -39.40
C GLU A 475 -7.65 -32.07 -38.74
N ALA A 476 -6.97 -33.21 -38.75
CA ALA A 476 -7.52 -34.43 -38.17
C ALA A 476 -7.79 -34.30 -36.66
N GLN A 477 -6.83 -33.65 -35.97
CA GLN A 477 -6.98 -33.34 -34.55
C GLN A 477 -8.10 -32.32 -34.31
N LEU A 478 -8.23 -31.28 -35.15
CA LEU A 478 -9.32 -30.31 -35.06
C LEU A 478 -10.67 -31.00 -35.10
N ARG A 479 -10.91 -31.83 -36.13
CA ARG A 479 -12.15 -32.53 -36.34
C ARG A 479 -12.45 -33.54 -35.20
N ALA A 480 -11.41 -34.17 -34.66
CA ALA A 480 -11.56 -35.13 -33.58
C ALA A 480 -12.04 -34.52 -32.23
N VAL A 481 -11.64 -33.25 -31.93
CA VAL A 481 -11.89 -32.68 -30.59
C VAL A 481 -12.93 -31.55 -30.55
N PHE A 482 -13.24 -30.92 -31.70
CA PHE A 482 -14.05 -29.70 -31.73
C PHE A 482 -15.49 -29.96 -31.18
N ASP A 483 -16.19 -30.89 -31.79
CA ASP A 483 -17.61 -31.15 -31.44
C ASP A 483 -17.78 -31.65 -29.98
N ASP A 484 -16.89 -32.53 -29.51
CA ASP A 484 -16.90 -32.97 -28.10
C ASP A 484 -16.63 -31.79 -27.15
N THR A 485 -15.69 -30.90 -27.50
CA THR A 485 -15.38 -29.72 -26.68
C THR A 485 -16.56 -28.77 -26.60
N VAL A 486 -17.19 -28.47 -27.75
CA VAL A 486 -18.37 -27.58 -27.79
C VAL A 486 -19.54 -28.20 -27.04
N LYS A 487 -19.78 -29.51 -27.23
CA LYS A 487 -20.86 -30.23 -26.54
C LYS A 487 -20.72 -30.24 -25.03
N ARG A 488 -19.47 -30.34 -24.54
CA ARG A 488 -19.21 -30.48 -23.08
C ARG A 488 -19.07 -29.14 -22.38
N PHE A 489 -18.55 -28.13 -23.06
CA PHE A 489 -18.13 -26.88 -22.44
C PHE A 489 -18.77 -25.62 -23.04
N GLY A 490 -19.59 -25.78 -24.07
CA GLY A 490 -20.21 -24.66 -24.80
C GLY A 490 -19.29 -24.04 -25.85
N PRO A 491 -19.61 -22.83 -26.32
CA PRO A 491 -18.86 -22.14 -27.36
C PRO A 491 -17.37 -22.01 -27.04
N VAL A 492 -16.54 -22.09 -28.08
CA VAL A 492 -15.09 -22.04 -27.98
C VAL A 492 -14.53 -20.76 -28.59
N VAL A 493 -13.34 -20.37 -28.14
CA VAL A 493 -12.49 -19.36 -28.78
C VAL A 493 -11.32 -20.08 -29.47
N VAL A 494 -10.99 -19.62 -30.69
CA VAL A 494 -9.86 -20.12 -31.49
C VAL A 494 -8.79 -19.05 -31.54
N GLN A 495 -7.55 -19.40 -31.16
CA GLN A 495 -6.47 -18.42 -31.02
C GLN A 495 -5.16 -18.96 -31.58
N ASP A 496 -4.33 -18.06 -32.10
CA ASP A 496 -2.93 -18.37 -32.42
C ASP A 496 -2.21 -18.97 -31.20
N TYR A 497 -1.41 -20.00 -31.48
CA TYR A 497 -0.60 -20.65 -30.42
C TYR A 497 0.65 -19.80 -30.12
N ILE A 498 0.75 -19.30 -28.90
CA ILE A 498 1.96 -18.67 -28.40
C ILE A 498 2.84 -19.75 -27.76
N PRO A 499 4.12 -19.91 -28.21
CA PRO A 499 5.04 -20.86 -27.60
C PRO A 499 5.23 -20.59 -26.11
N GLN A 500 5.13 -21.64 -25.29
CA GLN A 500 5.17 -21.54 -23.83
C GLN A 500 6.60 -21.36 -23.27
N THR A 501 7.57 -21.00 -24.13
CA THR A 501 8.97 -20.72 -23.76
C THR A 501 9.20 -19.28 -23.32
N GLY A 502 8.25 -18.38 -23.59
CA GLY A 502 8.29 -16.99 -23.11
C GLY A 502 7.93 -16.87 -21.64
N THR A 503 8.30 -15.75 -21.04
CA THR A 503 7.97 -15.47 -19.65
C THR A 503 6.45 -15.26 -19.50
N GLN A 504 5.87 -15.90 -18.49
CA GLN A 504 4.46 -15.68 -18.14
C GLN A 504 4.37 -14.65 -17.02
N TYR A 505 3.49 -13.69 -17.21
CA TYR A 505 3.25 -12.61 -16.26
C TYR A 505 1.82 -12.61 -15.73
N LYS A 506 1.64 -11.95 -14.60
CA LYS A 506 0.37 -11.45 -14.12
C LYS A 506 0.49 -9.97 -13.81
N CYS A 507 -0.60 -9.25 -14.03
CA CYS A 507 -0.74 -7.88 -13.58
C CYS A 507 -2.04 -7.75 -12.77
N GLU A 508 -1.90 -7.46 -11.49
CA GLU A 508 -3.03 -7.15 -10.61
C GLU A 508 -3.20 -5.64 -10.52
N VAL A 509 -4.37 -5.17 -10.93
CA VAL A 509 -4.70 -3.74 -11.06
C VAL A 509 -5.85 -3.38 -10.17
N PHE A 510 -5.85 -2.16 -9.64
CA PHE A 510 -7.00 -1.58 -8.96
C PHE A 510 -7.40 -0.25 -9.61
N LEU A 511 -8.63 -0.18 -10.11
CA LEU A 511 -9.24 1.03 -10.64
C LEU A 511 -10.27 1.58 -9.65
N ASP A 512 -10.29 2.89 -9.45
CA ASP A 512 -11.34 3.53 -8.64
C ASP A 512 -12.64 3.73 -9.44
N GLN A 513 -13.64 4.32 -8.80
CA GLN A 513 -14.96 4.62 -9.41
C GLN A 513 -14.89 5.57 -10.62
N ASN A 514 -13.80 6.32 -10.78
CA ASN A 514 -13.58 7.22 -11.92
C ASN A 514 -12.76 6.56 -13.03
N GLY A 515 -12.40 5.28 -12.86
CA GLY A 515 -11.52 4.55 -13.77
C GLY A 515 -10.04 4.93 -13.63
N GLU A 516 -9.64 5.63 -12.56
CA GLU A 516 -8.24 5.96 -12.33
C GLU A 516 -7.51 4.81 -11.64
N ALA A 517 -6.32 4.46 -12.19
CA ALA A 517 -5.50 3.41 -11.63
C ALA A 517 -4.88 3.85 -10.30
N ARG A 518 -5.23 3.16 -9.22
CA ARG A 518 -4.73 3.41 -7.88
C ARG A 518 -3.54 2.51 -7.52
N SER A 519 -3.42 1.38 -8.19
CA SER A 519 -2.24 0.50 -8.13
C SER A 519 -2.22 -0.45 -9.31
N ALA A 520 -1.02 -0.88 -9.70
CA ALA A 520 -0.80 -1.98 -10.65
C ALA A 520 0.48 -2.71 -10.25
N VAL A 521 0.41 -4.02 -10.03
CA VAL A 521 1.55 -4.85 -9.62
C VAL A 521 1.76 -5.94 -10.64
N VAL A 522 2.94 -5.94 -11.26
CA VAL A 522 3.34 -6.99 -12.21
C VAL A 522 4.23 -8.00 -11.49
N PHE A 523 4.02 -9.27 -11.76
CA PHE A 523 4.91 -10.33 -11.31
C PHE A 523 5.03 -11.43 -12.36
N ASP A 524 6.21 -12.01 -12.43
CA ASP A 524 6.50 -13.15 -13.28
C ASP A 524 6.14 -14.47 -12.59
N LYS A 525 5.84 -15.48 -13.39
CA LYS A 525 5.62 -16.86 -12.94
C LYS A 525 6.91 -17.62 -13.20
N THR A 526 7.65 -17.91 -12.14
CA THR A 526 8.98 -18.54 -12.24
C THR A 526 8.95 -20.05 -12.21
N ARG A 527 7.97 -20.64 -11.53
CA ARG A 527 7.80 -22.11 -11.41
C ARG A 527 6.34 -22.49 -11.40
N TRP A 528 6.02 -23.65 -11.99
CA TRP A 528 4.67 -24.24 -12.02
C TRP A 528 4.69 -25.75 -11.86
N TYR A 529 3.60 -26.29 -11.37
CA TYR A 529 3.45 -27.71 -11.17
C TYR A 529 2.06 -28.17 -11.65
N PRO A 530 1.95 -29.25 -12.48
CA PRO A 530 3.03 -30.05 -13.11
C PRO A 530 4.02 -29.22 -13.92
N ILE A 531 5.27 -29.77 -14.09
CA ILE A 531 6.38 -29.03 -14.72
C ILE A 531 6.17 -28.75 -16.22
N ASP A 532 5.35 -29.57 -16.89
CA ASP A 532 5.01 -29.44 -18.30
C ASP A 532 3.82 -28.49 -18.58
N GLY A 533 3.40 -27.77 -17.56
CA GLY A 533 2.27 -26.82 -17.61
C GLY A 533 1.27 -27.08 -16.48
N GLY A 534 1.06 -26.11 -15.61
CA GLY A 534 0.17 -26.24 -14.47
C GLY A 534 0.01 -24.93 -13.70
N SER A 535 -0.47 -25.05 -12.47
CA SER A 535 -0.63 -23.87 -11.61
C SER A 535 0.72 -23.34 -11.13
N THR A 536 0.86 -22.02 -11.08
CA THR A 536 2.03 -21.34 -10.55
C THR A 536 2.29 -21.75 -9.10
N CYS A 537 3.51 -22.18 -8.81
CA CYS A 537 3.96 -22.52 -7.47
C CYS A 537 5.04 -21.56 -6.93
N CYS A 538 5.59 -20.70 -7.79
CA CYS A 538 6.46 -19.59 -7.40
C CYS A 538 6.32 -18.44 -8.38
N SER A 539 6.21 -17.21 -7.85
CA SER A 539 6.18 -15.96 -8.60
C SER A 539 6.96 -14.89 -7.87
N ALA A 540 7.44 -13.88 -8.59
CA ALA A 540 8.15 -12.74 -8.02
C ALA A 540 7.71 -11.43 -8.67
N SER A 541 7.55 -10.37 -7.88
CA SER A 541 7.24 -9.04 -8.41
C SER A 541 8.38 -8.50 -9.26
N VAL A 542 8.02 -7.87 -10.38
CA VAL A 542 8.96 -7.28 -11.35
C VAL A 542 8.41 -5.96 -11.87
N HIS A 543 9.27 -4.98 -12.13
CA HIS A 543 8.86 -3.72 -12.74
C HIS A 543 8.79 -3.86 -14.27
N ARG A 544 7.56 -3.91 -14.80
CA ARG A 544 7.22 -3.93 -16.23
C ARG A 544 6.13 -2.90 -16.51
N PRO A 545 6.50 -1.62 -16.66
CA PRO A 545 5.54 -0.52 -16.86
C PRO A 545 4.72 -0.66 -18.15
N ASP A 546 5.25 -1.31 -19.18
CA ASP A 546 4.56 -1.67 -20.41
C ASP A 546 3.37 -2.61 -20.15
N ILE A 547 3.58 -3.70 -19.39
CA ILE A 547 2.53 -4.64 -19.00
C ILE A 547 1.48 -3.97 -18.12
N ALA A 548 1.92 -3.13 -17.17
CA ALA A 548 1.01 -2.40 -16.30
C ALA A 548 0.12 -1.45 -17.12
N ALA A 549 0.69 -0.68 -18.05
CA ALA A 549 -0.05 0.24 -18.90
C ALA A 549 -1.07 -0.48 -19.79
N ASP A 550 -0.71 -1.61 -20.40
CA ASP A 550 -1.61 -2.42 -21.23
C ASP A 550 -2.75 -3.03 -20.42
N SER A 551 -2.45 -3.55 -19.22
CA SER A 551 -3.47 -4.10 -18.31
C SER A 551 -4.45 -3.04 -17.82
N ILE A 552 -3.97 -1.84 -17.48
CA ILE A 552 -4.82 -0.69 -17.10
C ILE A 552 -5.71 -0.29 -18.26
N ARG A 553 -5.15 -0.16 -19.48
CA ARG A 553 -5.88 0.21 -20.69
C ARG A 553 -6.99 -0.78 -21.01
N LEU A 554 -6.70 -2.09 -20.90
CA LEU A 554 -7.68 -3.14 -21.11
C LEU A 554 -8.85 -3.04 -20.12
N LEU A 555 -8.54 -2.95 -18.83
CA LEU A 555 -9.59 -2.89 -17.79
C LEU A 555 -10.42 -1.61 -17.88
N LYS A 556 -9.81 -0.46 -18.22
CA LYS A 556 -10.55 0.78 -18.53
C LYS A 556 -11.52 0.59 -19.71
N ALA A 557 -11.06 -0.04 -20.79
CA ALA A 557 -11.90 -0.34 -21.96
C ALA A 557 -13.07 -1.28 -21.66
N MET A 558 -12.91 -2.19 -20.69
CA MET A 558 -13.99 -3.04 -20.18
C MET A 558 -15.03 -2.30 -19.32
N GLY A 559 -14.75 -1.05 -18.90
CA GLY A 559 -15.54 -0.34 -17.89
C GLY A 559 -15.38 -0.95 -16.50
N TRP A 560 -14.19 -1.49 -16.20
CA TRP A 560 -13.88 -2.18 -14.95
C TRP A 560 -13.70 -1.20 -13.79
N VAL A 561 -14.16 -1.60 -12.60
CA VAL A 561 -13.97 -0.89 -11.34
C VAL A 561 -13.49 -1.88 -10.27
N GLY A 562 -12.59 -1.46 -9.40
CA GLY A 562 -12.02 -2.31 -8.35
C GLY A 562 -10.88 -3.19 -8.82
N TYR A 563 -10.70 -4.31 -8.14
CA TYR A 563 -9.62 -5.26 -8.39
C TYR A 563 -9.84 -6.07 -9.68
N GLY A 564 -8.82 -6.14 -10.54
CA GLY A 564 -8.76 -6.99 -11.72
C GLY A 564 -7.39 -7.65 -11.86
N ASP A 565 -7.36 -8.88 -12.35
CA ASP A 565 -6.14 -9.68 -12.53
C ASP A 565 -6.03 -10.10 -14.00
N VAL A 566 -4.96 -9.67 -14.67
CA VAL A 566 -4.68 -9.94 -16.07
C VAL A 566 -3.54 -10.95 -16.19
N ASP A 567 -3.78 -12.05 -16.88
CA ASP A 567 -2.76 -13.04 -17.23
C ASP A 567 -2.17 -12.75 -18.62
N LEU A 568 -0.84 -12.69 -18.71
CA LEU A 568 -0.11 -12.39 -19.95
C LEU A 568 1.01 -13.44 -20.19
N ILE A 569 1.37 -13.60 -21.45
CA ILE A 569 2.56 -14.36 -21.87
C ILE A 569 3.37 -13.54 -22.86
N GLU A 570 4.68 -13.48 -22.68
CA GLU A 570 5.60 -12.90 -23.64
C GLU A 570 5.74 -13.85 -24.84
N ASP A 571 5.40 -13.35 -26.01
CA ASP A 571 5.56 -14.13 -27.25
C ASP A 571 7.04 -14.13 -27.65
N PRO A 572 7.72 -15.28 -27.65
CA PRO A 572 9.14 -15.33 -27.98
C PRO A 572 9.46 -14.96 -29.44
N ARG A 573 8.45 -14.84 -30.31
CA ARG A 573 8.61 -14.46 -31.71
C ARG A 573 8.82 -12.96 -31.90
N ASP A 574 8.24 -12.14 -31.01
CA ASP A 574 8.29 -10.68 -31.11
C ASP A 574 8.69 -9.98 -29.79
N GLY A 575 8.79 -10.72 -28.68
CA GLY A 575 9.14 -10.20 -27.35
C GLY A 575 8.03 -9.39 -26.69
N VAL A 576 6.81 -9.41 -27.24
CA VAL A 576 5.66 -8.65 -26.73
C VAL A 576 4.85 -9.50 -25.76
N ALA A 577 4.51 -8.94 -24.59
CA ALA A 577 3.61 -9.59 -23.65
C ALA A 577 2.16 -9.46 -24.13
N LYS A 578 1.51 -10.59 -24.39
CA LYS A 578 0.14 -10.67 -24.94
C LYS A 578 -0.83 -11.13 -23.84
N VAL A 579 -1.97 -10.48 -23.77
CA VAL A 579 -3.05 -10.83 -22.83
C VAL A 579 -3.65 -12.19 -23.20
N MET A 580 -3.79 -13.06 -22.21
CA MET A 580 -4.36 -14.40 -22.37
C MET A 580 -5.77 -14.53 -21.78
N GLU A 581 -6.00 -13.89 -20.64
CA GLU A 581 -7.30 -13.85 -19.96
C GLU A 581 -7.33 -12.77 -18.87
N VAL A 582 -8.54 -12.41 -18.43
CA VAL A 582 -8.78 -11.59 -17.24
C VAL A 582 -9.51 -12.45 -16.21
N ASN A 583 -9.03 -12.42 -14.97
CA ASN A 583 -9.72 -13.06 -13.85
C ASN A 583 -10.58 -12.01 -13.11
N PRO A 584 -11.90 -12.07 -13.19
CA PRO A 584 -12.80 -11.05 -12.63
C PRO A 584 -13.00 -11.23 -11.12
N ARG A 585 -11.96 -11.58 -10.40
CA ARG A 585 -11.95 -11.87 -8.96
C ARG A 585 -10.58 -11.80 -8.36
N ILE A 586 -10.51 -11.79 -7.04
CA ILE A 586 -9.24 -11.88 -6.31
C ILE A 586 -8.62 -13.27 -6.53
N THR A 587 -7.37 -13.30 -6.96
CA THR A 587 -6.64 -14.56 -7.20
C THR A 587 -5.75 -14.94 -6.03
N ALA A 588 -5.34 -16.22 -5.98
CA ALA A 588 -4.50 -16.69 -4.88
C ALA A 588 -3.09 -16.10 -4.88
N SER A 589 -2.67 -15.48 -5.98
CA SER A 589 -1.40 -14.75 -6.12
C SER A 589 -1.41 -13.39 -5.42
N VAL A 590 -2.56 -12.81 -5.11
CA VAL A 590 -2.69 -11.47 -4.48
C VAL A 590 -1.75 -11.26 -3.27
N LYS A 591 -1.36 -12.34 -2.58
CA LYS A 591 -0.45 -12.25 -1.44
C LYS A 591 0.94 -11.72 -1.81
N VAL A 592 1.39 -11.86 -3.07
CA VAL A 592 2.65 -11.24 -3.52
C VAL A 592 2.55 -9.73 -3.48
N CYS A 593 1.41 -9.17 -3.86
CA CYS A 593 1.17 -7.72 -3.88
C CYS A 593 1.19 -7.12 -2.47
N PHE A 594 0.51 -7.76 -1.52
CA PHE A 594 0.59 -7.37 -0.10
C PHE A 594 2.03 -7.43 0.42
N PHE A 595 2.77 -8.48 0.04
CA PHE A 595 4.16 -8.63 0.43
C PHE A 595 5.08 -7.62 -0.29
N ALA A 596 4.74 -7.18 -1.49
CA ALA A 596 5.41 -6.11 -2.21
C ALA A 596 5.07 -4.69 -1.69
N GLY A 597 4.02 -4.54 -0.84
CA GLY A 597 3.67 -3.28 -0.19
C GLY A 597 2.36 -2.66 -0.66
N VAL A 598 1.60 -3.30 -1.56
CA VAL A 598 0.29 -2.83 -2.05
C VAL A 598 -0.83 -3.51 -1.27
N ASP A 599 -1.68 -2.73 -0.60
CA ASP A 599 -2.77 -3.24 0.24
C ASP A 599 -4.12 -3.19 -0.52
N PHE A 600 -4.37 -4.20 -1.33
CA PHE A 600 -5.64 -4.33 -2.05
C PHE A 600 -6.86 -4.51 -1.11
N ALA A 601 -6.68 -5.06 0.10
CA ALA A 601 -7.79 -5.18 1.05
C ALA A 601 -8.28 -3.81 1.49
N ARG A 602 -7.37 -2.87 1.71
CA ARG A 602 -7.69 -1.46 1.97
C ARG A 602 -8.46 -0.85 0.80
N GLN A 603 -7.92 -0.94 -0.41
CA GLN A 603 -8.52 -0.36 -1.60
C GLN A 603 -9.93 -0.90 -1.87
N ILE A 604 -10.14 -2.22 -1.69
CA ILE A 604 -11.47 -2.84 -1.82
C ILE A 604 -12.45 -2.23 -0.81
N VAL A 605 -12.09 -2.19 0.47
CA VAL A 605 -12.99 -1.67 1.50
C VAL A 605 -13.27 -0.17 1.28
N GLU A 606 -12.25 0.62 0.95
CA GLU A 606 -12.40 2.05 0.64
C GLU A 606 -13.38 2.26 -0.50
N LEU A 607 -13.18 1.57 -1.63
CA LEU A 607 -14.03 1.69 -2.81
C LEU A 607 -15.50 1.35 -2.50
N TYR A 608 -15.72 0.16 -1.95
CA TYR A 608 -17.08 -0.36 -1.74
C TYR A 608 -17.80 0.23 -0.51
N THR A 609 -17.10 1.05 0.28
CA THR A 609 -17.73 1.91 1.31
C THR A 609 -17.82 3.39 0.91
N GLY A 610 -17.58 3.71 -0.38
CA GLY A 610 -17.67 5.07 -0.91
C GLY A 610 -16.61 6.04 -0.40
N ARG A 611 -15.47 5.53 0.09
CA ARG A 611 -14.36 6.34 0.57
C ARG A 611 -13.32 6.59 -0.53
N PRO A 612 -12.53 7.66 -0.43
CA PRO A 612 -11.40 7.87 -1.35
C PRO A 612 -10.45 6.69 -1.34
N VAL A 613 -10.09 6.21 -2.54
CA VAL A 613 -9.22 5.02 -2.67
C VAL A 613 -7.76 5.41 -2.57
N THR A 614 -7.07 4.83 -1.61
CA THR A 614 -5.62 5.01 -1.39
C THR A 614 -4.83 4.54 -2.62
N ALA A 615 -3.92 5.39 -3.12
CA ALA A 615 -3.04 5.03 -4.22
C ALA A 615 -1.74 4.36 -3.72
N TYR A 616 -1.25 3.37 -4.45
CA TYR A 616 0.05 2.75 -4.30
C TYR A 616 0.79 2.85 -5.64
N PRO A 617 1.48 3.97 -5.91
CA PRO A 617 2.10 4.24 -7.20
C PRO A 617 3.33 3.37 -7.48
N ASP A 618 3.89 2.75 -6.45
CA ASP A 618 5.08 1.92 -6.53
C ASP A 618 4.98 0.69 -5.61
N TYR A 619 5.80 -0.32 -5.87
CA TYR A 619 5.86 -1.56 -5.10
C TYR A 619 7.27 -2.13 -5.08
N ARG A 620 7.56 -2.98 -4.08
CA ARG A 620 8.88 -3.59 -3.94
C ARG A 620 9.12 -4.65 -5.01
N ASP A 621 10.24 -4.53 -5.71
CA ASP A 621 10.74 -5.52 -6.67
C ASP A 621 11.28 -6.78 -5.98
N GLY A 622 11.19 -7.94 -6.64
CA GLY A 622 11.68 -9.21 -6.14
C GLY A 622 10.96 -9.76 -4.90
N ALA A 623 9.73 -9.29 -4.61
CA ALA A 623 8.87 -9.90 -3.60
C ALA A 623 8.38 -11.27 -4.09
N CYS A 624 8.79 -12.35 -3.44
CA CYS A 624 8.55 -13.72 -3.89
C CYS A 624 7.41 -14.37 -3.12
N LEU A 625 6.47 -14.96 -3.86
CA LEU A 625 5.39 -15.81 -3.33
C LEU A 625 5.64 -17.26 -3.72
N ARG A 626 5.57 -18.15 -2.73
CA ARG A 626 5.65 -19.60 -2.96
C ARG A 626 4.36 -20.28 -2.53
N TYR A 627 4.02 -21.35 -3.21
CA TYR A 627 3.01 -22.29 -2.76
C TYR A 627 3.71 -23.62 -2.43
N MET A 628 4.15 -23.75 -1.19
CA MET A 628 5.04 -24.81 -0.73
C MET A 628 4.52 -26.21 -1.05
N HIS A 629 3.20 -26.45 -1.01
CA HIS A 629 2.62 -27.76 -1.31
C HIS A 629 2.96 -28.27 -2.72
N THR A 630 3.00 -27.41 -3.71
CA THR A 630 3.36 -27.78 -5.10
C THR A 630 4.78 -27.40 -5.46
N ASP A 631 5.37 -26.39 -4.83
CA ASP A 631 6.77 -26.01 -5.05
C ASP A 631 7.76 -27.10 -4.55
N LEU A 632 7.38 -27.85 -3.49
CA LEU A 632 8.12 -29.04 -3.07
C LEU A 632 8.06 -30.16 -4.12
N LEU A 633 6.88 -30.38 -4.72
CA LEU A 633 6.72 -31.38 -5.78
C LEU A 633 7.49 -30.97 -7.04
N TRP A 634 7.47 -29.68 -7.38
CA TRP A 634 8.32 -29.12 -8.43
C TRP A 634 9.80 -29.39 -8.17
N PHE A 635 10.29 -29.15 -6.95
CA PHE A 635 11.69 -29.39 -6.58
C PHE A 635 12.08 -30.87 -6.73
N ILE A 636 11.20 -31.78 -6.33
CA ILE A 636 11.47 -33.23 -6.44
C ILE A 636 11.56 -33.66 -7.91
N GLN A 637 10.72 -33.12 -8.80
CA GLN A 637 10.57 -33.59 -10.18
C GLN A 637 11.39 -32.80 -11.19
N SER A 638 11.68 -31.50 -10.92
CA SER A 638 12.33 -30.64 -11.90
C SER A 638 13.82 -30.98 -12.10
N PRO A 639 14.30 -31.11 -13.35
CA PRO A 639 15.73 -31.24 -13.63
C PRO A 639 16.49 -29.95 -13.29
N ASN A 640 15.82 -28.79 -13.26
CA ASN A 640 16.39 -27.46 -13.01
C ASN A 640 16.35 -27.05 -11.53
N ARG A 641 16.03 -27.97 -10.61
CA ARG A 641 15.80 -27.65 -9.18
C ARG A 641 16.93 -26.89 -8.48
N PHE A 642 18.17 -27.10 -8.87
CA PHE A 642 19.35 -26.41 -8.31
C PHE A 642 19.75 -25.14 -9.07
N ARG A 643 19.14 -24.87 -10.24
CA ARG A 643 19.43 -23.70 -11.10
C ARG A 643 18.28 -22.70 -11.15
N ALA A 644 17.25 -22.91 -10.35
CA ALA A 644 16.05 -22.06 -10.33
C ALA A 644 16.36 -20.63 -9.86
N HIS A 645 15.70 -19.65 -10.47
CA HIS A 645 15.62 -18.29 -9.99
C HIS A 645 14.15 -17.94 -9.66
N PRO A 646 13.88 -17.38 -8.46
CA PRO A 646 14.78 -17.36 -7.30
C PRO A 646 15.17 -18.78 -6.85
N SER A 647 16.36 -18.94 -6.26
CA SER A 647 16.80 -20.26 -5.77
C SER A 647 15.76 -20.86 -4.83
N TRP A 648 15.55 -22.20 -4.95
CA TRP A 648 14.58 -22.89 -4.07
C TRP A 648 14.96 -22.80 -2.59
N PHE A 649 16.25 -22.66 -2.29
CA PHE A 649 16.78 -22.51 -0.92
C PHE A 649 16.77 -21.06 -0.43
N SER A 650 16.37 -20.09 -1.27
CA SER A 650 16.28 -18.70 -0.84
C SER A 650 14.94 -18.45 -0.13
N PHE A 651 15.04 -17.98 1.13
CA PHE A 651 13.90 -17.52 1.92
C PHE A 651 13.90 -15.99 2.09
N ARG A 652 14.87 -15.31 1.48
CA ARG A 652 14.94 -13.85 1.51
C ARG A 652 13.85 -13.29 0.59
N ASN A 653 13.16 -12.25 1.05
CA ASN A 653 12.03 -11.64 0.33
C ASN A 653 10.96 -12.65 -0.12
N THR A 654 10.73 -13.70 0.68
CA THR A 654 9.83 -14.79 0.32
C THR A 654 8.72 -14.93 1.34
N THR A 655 7.48 -15.10 0.86
CA THR A 655 6.32 -15.48 1.66
C THR A 655 5.67 -16.74 1.09
N ASP A 656 4.99 -17.52 1.93
CA ASP A 656 4.20 -18.67 1.46
C ASP A 656 2.73 -18.30 1.30
N GLN A 657 2.05 -18.92 0.36
CA GLN A 657 0.65 -18.64 0.02
C GLN A 657 -0.29 -18.95 1.18
N ILE A 658 -0.01 -20.00 1.97
CA ILE A 658 -0.86 -20.46 3.07
C ILE A 658 -0.12 -20.40 4.41
N PHE A 659 1.13 -20.88 4.46
CA PHE A 659 1.88 -20.98 5.70
C PHE A 659 2.15 -19.60 6.32
N SER A 660 1.87 -19.49 7.61
CA SER A 660 2.19 -18.32 8.43
C SER A 660 2.52 -18.76 9.84
N LEU A 661 3.66 -18.31 10.38
CA LEU A 661 4.02 -18.56 11.78
C LEU A 661 3.07 -17.87 12.78
N ARG A 662 2.41 -16.80 12.33
CA ARG A 662 1.42 -16.07 13.14
C ARG A 662 0.06 -16.76 13.18
N ASP A 663 -0.25 -17.59 12.16
CA ASP A 663 -1.51 -18.30 12.03
C ASP A 663 -1.26 -19.68 11.37
N PRO A 664 -0.75 -20.67 12.11
CA PRO A 664 -0.31 -21.95 11.53
C PRO A 664 -1.47 -22.91 11.21
N TRP A 665 -2.61 -22.80 11.89
CA TRP A 665 -3.71 -23.76 11.77
C TRP A 665 -4.32 -23.88 10.37
N PRO A 666 -4.51 -22.79 9.60
CA PRO A 666 -4.95 -22.88 8.20
C PRO A 666 -4.07 -23.78 7.33
N PHE A 667 -2.76 -23.77 7.53
CA PHE A 667 -1.84 -24.66 6.80
C PHE A 667 -2.10 -26.12 7.12
N VAL A 668 -2.32 -26.45 8.41
CA VAL A 668 -2.61 -27.82 8.85
C VAL A 668 -3.92 -28.34 8.27
N THR A 669 -5.00 -27.56 8.42
CA THR A 669 -6.34 -27.95 7.93
C THR A 669 -6.39 -28.05 6.40
N TYR A 670 -5.75 -27.12 5.69
CA TYR A 670 -5.63 -27.18 4.23
C TYR A 670 -4.85 -28.41 3.76
N THR A 671 -3.77 -28.76 4.43
CA THR A 671 -2.99 -29.97 4.14
C THR A 671 -3.86 -31.24 4.29
N ILE A 672 -4.63 -31.32 5.38
CA ILE A 672 -5.59 -32.42 5.60
C ILE A 672 -6.63 -32.50 4.47
N GLN A 673 -7.20 -31.35 4.06
CA GLN A 673 -8.15 -31.31 2.96
C GLN A 673 -7.53 -31.76 1.63
N ALA A 674 -6.31 -31.30 1.33
CA ALA A 674 -5.58 -31.67 0.12
C ALA A 674 -5.34 -33.21 0.04
N PHE A 675 -4.98 -33.84 1.16
CA PHE A 675 -4.83 -35.27 1.23
C PHE A 675 -6.16 -36.02 1.04
N LYS A 676 -7.25 -35.56 1.67
CA LYS A 676 -8.58 -36.16 1.51
C LYS A 676 -9.05 -36.08 0.06
N LYS A 677 -8.88 -34.93 -0.61
CA LYS A 677 -9.24 -34.72 -2.02
C LYS A 677 -8.46 -35.66 -2.93
N ARG A 678 -7.12 -35.74 -2.74
CA ARG A 678 -6.26 -36.64 -3.52
C ARG A 678 -6.64 -38.12 -3.35
N LYS A 679 -6.97 -38.54 -2.13
CA LYS A 679 -7.44 -39.91 -1.86
C LYS A 679 -8.75 -40.20 -2.62
N LYS A 680 -9.71 -39.29 -2.56
CA LYS A 680 -11.00 -39.43 -3.29
C LYS A 680 -10.83 -39.46 -4.81
N GLU A 681 -9.90 -38.66 -5.36
CA GLU A 681 -9.58 -38.69 -6.79
C GLU A 681 -8.89 -39.99 -7.21
N MET A 682 -7.98 -40.52 -6.38
CA MET A 682 -7.36 -41.82 -6.63
C MET A 682 -8.36 -42.97 -6.56
N GLU A 683 -9.33 -42.92 -5.64
CA GLU A 683 -10.42 -43.92 -5.54
C GLU A 683 -11.34 -43.88 -6.76
N LYS A 684 -11.63 -42.66 -7.28
CA LYS A 684 -12.43 -42.50 -8.53
C LYS A 684 -11.66 -43.02 -9.77
N ARG A 685 -10.33 -42.95 -9.79
CA ARG A 685 -9.52 -43.50 -10.89
C ARG A 685 -9.32 -45.00 -10.84
N LYS A 686 -9.56 -45.65 -9.69
CA LYS A 686 -9.54 -47.11 -9.52
C LYS A 686 -10.88 -47.79 -9.86
N ARG A 687 -11.95 -47.02 -9.98
CA ARG A 687 -13.25 -47.44 -10.50
C ARG A 687 -13.38 -47.07 -11.98
#